data_5eb618704156d80899a469bc2e53a90d
#
_entry.id   5eb618704156d80899a469bc2e53a90d
#
_cell.length_a   1.000
_cell.length_b   1.000
_cell.length_c   1.000
_cell.angle_alpha   90.00
_cell.angle_beta   90.00
_cell.angle_gamma   90.00
#
_symmetry.space_group_name_H-M   'P 1'
#
loop_
_entity.id
_entity.type
_entity.pdbx_description
1 polymer ?
#
loop_
_entity_poly.entity_id
_entity_poly.type
_entity_poly.pdbx_seq_one_letter_code
_entity_poly.pdbx_strand_id
1 'polypeptide(L)'
;MMTEPDDKGLAEPGLAIPFQPVLKIAIPYPLRRSFDYLPPEGVDPKHLRPGMRVEVPFGPGEDIVIGYLLDVGKSERDDATQIKPAFGLLDQEPLLSHEDCAILRWASRYYHYPVGEVFATAFPSLLKQSGHVRRLCLTAAGREAQPPAQARRQALLLDFLQGSAQGASLQELNKLDWEWNATARALIEKGWAAFQIFDLGIRAIQPAPERWLFLTGQGRGDAPAKRAPRQALLLELLEDNGGGIMARQLNKLDWDWHGPAQVLIDKGRACFRDEEAAVVSQRPQRIATPPEPNPAQQSAIESVLKAMEGYAVFLLEGVTGSGKTEVYLRLLERILERGQQAMILVPEINLTPQLEARFRARFAAPLVVFHSGLSDTERCRSWLAMQRGEASILLGTRSAVFTPMARPGLIILDEEHDASFKQQEGFRFHARDVAIMRARHLNIPVIMGSATPSLESLANVLRGRYAYLSLPERTGVAVHPTFRLIDIRNQRLNEGLSAALIAQIGETLARGEQTLLFLNRRGFAPTLICHACGWVAGCKRCDARLVMHSAERRLRCHHCGHEQALLRDCPECQTADLRPLGLGTERVELALAKLFPTARTLRIDRDSTRRKGSLEGMLNKIQAGEVDILLGTQMLAKGHHFPSVTLVGILDVDGGLFSLDFRAGERTAQMIVQVAGRAGREERPGLVLLQTRQPDHPLLRKLIREGYPVFAAAALYERYEAQLPPYSHQALWRADASDEAAPAQLLARLAELASGQTGVLALGPVPAPMPRQAGRFRQQLLLQSAERKPLHELVDHLIRQLPGLPEAKGVRWSVDIDPLDLY
;
A
#
# COMPACT_ATOMS: atom_id res chain seq x y z
N MET A 1 82.92 -0.34 20.49
CA MET A 1 83.43 0.16 21.79
C MET A 1 82.47 1.21 22.28
N MET A 2 81.95 1.07 23.51
CA MET A 2 81.12 1.96 24.31
C MET A 2 79.65 1.99 23.93
N THR A 3 78.84 1.27 24.58
CA THR A 3 78.23 1.15 25.91
C THR A 3 76.85 1.84 25.91
N GLU A 4 75.79 1.04 26.05
CA GLU A 4 74.39 1.39 26.44
C GLU A 4 74.40 2.18 27.76
N PRO A 5 73.36 2.90 28.06
CA PRO A 5 72.74 2.69 29.34
C PRO A 5 71.26 2.26 29.25
N ASP A 6 70.93 1.24 30.00
CA ASP A 6 69.64 0.87 30.52
C ASP A 6 68.84 2.07 31.04
N ASP A 7 67.57 2.20 30.57
CA ASP A 7 66.57 2.86 31.38
C ASP A 7 65.29 2.00 31.41
N LYS A 8 65.12 1.26 32.48
CA LYS A 8 63.93 0.56 32.87
C LYS A 8 62.93 1.57 33.43
N GLY A 9 62.09 2.12 32.52
CA GLY A 9 60.86 2.80 32.87
C GLY A 9 59.75 1.79 32.95
N LEU A 10 59.33 1.38 34.13
CA LEU A 10 58.13 0.64 34.44
C LEU A 10 56.94 1.54 34.00
N ALA A 11 56.37 1.30 32.78
CA ALA A 11 55.07 1.78 32.44
C ALA A 11 54.05 0.97 33.24
N GLU A 12 53.43 1.61 34.23
CA GLU A 12 52.22 1.09 34.86
C GLU A 12 51.20 0.74 33.79
N PRO A 13 50.53 -0.43 33.90
CA PRO A 13 49.42 -0.75 33.00
C PRO A 13 48.30 0.25 33.29
N GLY A 14 48.16 1.25 32.43
CA GLY A 14 46.98 2.13 32.46
C GLY A 14 45.74 1.26 32.51
N LEU A 15 44.97 1.43 33.56
CA LEU A 15 43.64 0.87 33.73
C LEU A 15 42.84 1.20 32.44
N ALA A 16 42.75 0.24 31.52
CA ALA A 16 41.84 0.31 30.39
C ALA A 16 40.44 0.41 30.99
N ILE A 17 39.85 1.60 30.96
CA ILE A 17 38.44 1.77 31.32
C ILE A 17 37.68 0.78 30.46
N PRO A 18 36.94 -0.19 31.04
CA PRO A 18 36.24 -1.19 30.25
C PRO A 18 35.27 -0.48 29.31
N PHE A 19 35.46 -0.68 28.02
CA PHE A 19 34.64 -0.12 26.97
C PHE A 19 33.21 -0.61 27.17
N GLN A 20 32.32 0.30 27.56
CA GLN A 20 30.89 -0.01 27.71
C GLN A 20 30.24 0.17 26.35
N PRO A 21 29.76 -0.92 25.68
CA PRO A 21 29.13 -0.84 24.38
C PRO A 21 27.81 -0.09 24.51
N VAL A 22 27.51 0.72 23.50
CA VAL A 22 26.27 1.51 23.40
C VAL A 22 25.48 1.03 22.21
N LEU A 23 24.16 0.89 22.39
CA LEU A 23 23.21 0.50 21.38
C LEU A 23 22.69 1.75 20.65
N LYS A 24 22.91 1.84 19.35
CA LYS A 24 22.28 2.86 18.49
C LYS A 24 20.90 2.37 18.06
N ILE A 25 19.84 2.95 18.62
CA ILE A 25 18.46 2.49 18.44
C ILE A 25 17.63 3.53 17.68
N ALA A 26 16.92 3.06 16.65
CA ALA A 26 15.90 3.82 15.94
C ALA A 26 14.54 3.63 16.62
N ILE A 27 13.90 4.73 17.00
CA ILE A 27 12.60 4.74 17.67
C ILE A 27 11.52 5.18 16.66
N PRO A 28 10.33 4.52 16.59
CA PRO A 28 9.27 4.82 15.61
C PRO A 28 8.49 6.10 15.96
N TYR A 29 9.21 7.19 16.04
CA TYR A 29 8.71 8.55 16.22
C TYR A 29 9.23 9.44 15.08
N PRO A 30 8.62 10.59 14.80
CA PRO A 30 9.03 11.49 13.72
C PRO A 30 10.34 12.23 14.03
N LEU A 31 11.33 11.50 14.54
CA LEU A 31 12.65 11.99 14.91
C LEU A 31 13.70 11.44 13.95
N ARG A 32 14.50 12.35 13.41
CA ARG A 32 15.49 12.03 12.35
C ARG A 32 16.88 11.68 12.90
N ARG A 33 16.91 11.02 14.04
CA ARG A 33 18.16 10.57 14.70
C ARG A 33 17.96 9.22 15.36
N SER A 34 19.03 8.49 15.58
CA SER A 34 19.09 7.37 16.50
C SER A 34 19.34 7.85 17.92
N PHE A 35 19.08 6.97 18.87
CA PHE A 35 19.26 7.22 20.30
C PHE A 35 20.21 6.18 20.87
N ASP A 36 21.08 6.64 21.79
CA ASP A 36 22.04 5.80 22.47
C ASP A 36 21.41 5.21 23.74
N TYR A 37 21.54 3.89 23.91
CA TYR A 37 21.13 3.16 25.11
C TYR A 37 22.23 2.21 25.56
N LEU A 38 22.28 1.93 26.86
CA LEU A 38 23.09 0.83 27.36
C LEU A 38 22.39 -0.50 27.09
N PRO A 39 23.12 -1.62 26.95
CA PRO A 39 22.54 -2.94 26.85
C PRO A 39 21.55 -3.25 28.00
N PRO A 40 20.51 -4.06 27.78
CA PRO A 40 19.65 -4.52 28.87
C PRO A 40 20.45 -5.29 29.94
N GLU A 41 20.02 -5.23 31.19
CA GLU A 41 20.65 -5.94 32.29
C GLU A 41 20.65 -7.46 32.04
N GLY A 42 21.77 -8.13 32.22
CA GLY A 42 21.92 -9.57 32.02
C GLY A 42 22.06 -10.03 30.56
N VAL A 43 22.11 -9.11 29.60
CA VAL A 43 22.32 -9.46 28.18
C VAL A 43 23.78 -9.21 27.80
N ASP A 44 24.46 -10.27 27.30
CA ASP A 44 25.84 -10.10 26.77
C ASP A 44 25.76 -9.30 25.45
N PRO A 45 26.46 -8.17 25.36
CA PRO A 45 26.51 -7.34 24.16
C PRO A 45 26.92 -8.07 22.88
N LYS A 46 27.65 -9.18 23.01
CA LYS A 46 28.04 -10.01 21.86
C LYS A 46 26.86 -10.70 21.15
N HIS A 47 25.71 -10.82 21.81
CA HIS A 47 24.49 -11.39 21.23
C HIS A 47 23.62 -10.32 20.54
N LEU A 48 23.92 -9.04 20.75
CA LEU A 48 23.17 -7.94 20.19
C LEU A 48 23.61 -7.67 18.75
N ARG A 49 22.68 -7.76 17.79
CA ARG A 49 22.93 -7.58 16.36
C ARG A 49 21.93 -6.60 15.75
N PRO A 50 22.35 -5.80 14.75
CA PRO A 50 21.42 -4.97 13.97
C PRO A 50 20.25 -5.78 13.45
N GLY A 51 19.05 -5.16 13.44
CA GLY A 51 17.81 -5.83 13.02
C GLY A 51 16.99 -6.46 14.12
N MET A 52 17.52 -6.51 15.36
CA MET A 52 16.78 -6.93 16.55
C MET A 52 15.86 -5.80 17.06
N ARG A 53 14.74 -6.19 17.68
CA ARG A 53 13.84 -5.29 18.40
C ARG A 53 14.22 -5.23 19.87
N VAL A 54 14.28 -4.02 20.38
CA VAL A 54 14.70 -3.74 21.77
C VAL A 54 13.65 -2.85 22.42
N GLU A 55 13.23 -3.18 23.62
CA GLU A 55 12.35 -2.33 24.42
C GLU A 55 13.18 -1.28 25.13
N VAL A 56 12.80 -0.01 24.95
CA VAL A 56 13.54 1.12 25.52
C VAL A 56 12.59 2.12 26.18
N PRO A 57 13.01 2.75 27.29
CA PRO A 57 12.27 3.85 27.90
C PRO A 57 12.42 5.10 27.02
N PHE A 58 11.30 5.73 26.64
CA PHE A 58 11.31 6.90 25.78
C PHE A 58 10.30 7.96 26.22
N GLY A 59 10.64 9.23 26.00
CA GLY A 59 9.79 10.37 26.30
C GLY A 59 9.82 10.82 27.78
N PRO A 60 9.07 11.88 28.11
CA PRO A 60 9.05 12.43 29.47
C PRO A 60 8.45 11.48 30.54
N GLY A 61 7.59 10.56 30.08
CA GLY A 61 6.93 9.56 30.91
C GLY A 61 7.71 8.25 31.00
N GLU A 62 8.84 8.12 30.30
CA GLU A 62 9.60 6.87 30.17
C GLU A 62 8.76 5.68 29.74
N ASP A 63 7.91 5.90 28.71
CA ASP A 63 7.15 4.83 28.11
C ASP A 63 8.05 3.76 27.53
N ILE A 64 7.67 2.49 27.72
CA ILE A 64 8.37 1.40 27.08
C ILE A 64 7.90 1.32 25.63
N VAL A 65 8.80 1.58 24.71
CA VAL A 65 8.55 1.52 23.28
C VAL A 65 9.50 0.55 22.60
N ILE A 66 9.06 -0.02 21.48
CA ILE A 66 9.94 -0.83 20.65
C ILE A 66 10.86 0.07 19.85
N GLY A 67 12.15 -0.11 20.03
CA GLY A 67 13.21 0.41 19.17
C GLY A 67 13.79 -0.68 18.28
N TYR A 68 14.43 -0.27 17.21
CA TYR A 68 15.13 -1.15 16.27
C TYR A 68 16.61 -0.93 16.39
N LEU A 69 17.36 -1.99 16.72
CA LEU A 69 18.81 -1.92 16.87
C LEU A 69 19.46 -1.70 15.49
N LEU A 70 20.11 -0.56 15.36
CA LEU A 70 20.84 -0.18 14.14
C LEU A 70 22.29 -0.63 14.20
N ASP A 71 22.96 -0.41 15.34
CA ASP A 71 24.38 -0.64 15.51
C ASP A 71 24.74 -0.83 16.98
N VAL A 72 25.88 -1.48 17.24
CA VAL A 72 26.48 -1.62 18.56
C VAL A 72 27.89 -1.02 18.49
N GLY A 73 28.16 0.04 19.25
CA GLY A 73 29.40 0.77 19.10
C GLY A 73 29.71 1.67 20.31
N LYS A 74 30.45 2.72 20.06
CA LYS A 74 30.75 3.78 21.05
C LYS A 74 29.71 4.89 20.98
N SER A 75 29.39 5.50 22.12
CA SER A 75 28.65 6.75 22.13
C SER A 75 29.46 7.86 21.50
N GLU A 76 28.79 8.72 20.73
CA GLU A 76 29.38 9.99 20.25
C GLU A 76 29.20 11.12 21.26
N ARG A 77 28.62 10.84 22.45
CA ARG A 77 28.41 11.79 23.54
C ARG A 77 29.55 11.72 24.52
N ASP A 78 30.06 12.87 24.89
CA ASP A 78 31.12 13.01 25.89
C ASP A 78 30.67 12.64 27.31
N ASP A 79 29.35 12.60 27.58
CA ASP A 79 28.76 12.34 28.89
C ASP A 79 28.04 10.97 28.92
N ALA A 80 28.84 9.91 29.10
CA ALA A 80 28.34 8.53 29.18
C ALA A 80 27.45 8.25 30.41
N THR A 81 27.46 9.13 31.42
CA THR A 81 26.73 8.95 32.68
C THR A 81 25.21 9.18 32.57
N GLN A 82 24.75 9.76 31.44
CA GLN A 82 23.32 10.04 31.20
C GLN A 82 22.65 9.07 30.24
N ILE A 83 23.35 8.01 29.79
CA ILE A 83 22.78 7.02 28.88
C ILE A 83 21.93 6.03 29.67
N LYS A 84 20.65 5.95 29.35
CA LYS A 84 19.70 5.01 29.99
C LYS A 84 19.90 3.58 29.48
N PRO A 85 19.73 2.57 30.35
CA PRO A 85 19.71 1.19 29.90
C PRO A 85 18.45 0.91 29.05
N ALA A 86 18.58 0.03 28.09
CA ALA A 86 17.43 -0.58 27.42
C ALA A 86 16.69 -1.47 28.42
N PHE A 87 15.38 -1.60 28.25
CA PHE A 87 14.55 -2.36 29.18
C PHE A 87 14.66 -3.87 28.95
N GLY A 88 14.61 -4.29 27.69
CA GLY A 88 14.65 -5.71 27.34
C GLY A 88 14.94 -5.97 25.87
N LEU A 89 15.28 -7.21 25.58
CA LEU A 89 15.48 -7.71 24.22
C LEU A 89 14.27 -8.59 23.86
N LEU A 90 13.61 -8.30 22.72
CA LEU A 90 12.46 -9.06 22.26
C LEU A 90 12.82 -10.27 21.40
N ASP A 91 13.94 -10.20 20.69
CA ASP A 91 14.35 -11.18 19.70
C ASP A 91 15.61 -11.92 20.15
N GLN A 92 15.64 -13.23 20.02
CA GLN A 92 16.85 -14.05 20.22
C GLN A 92 17.79 -13.98 19.03
N GLU A 93 17.22 -13.88 17.81
CA GLU A 93 17.92 -13.69 16.54
C GLU A 93 17.32 -12.50 15.79
N PRO A 94 18.14 -11.79 14.97
CA PRO A 94 17.64 -10.68 14.19
C PRO A 94 16.47 -11.07 13.27
N LEU A 95 15.38 -10.31 13.32
CA LEU A 95 14.26 -10.49 12.40
C LEU A 95 14.53 -9.88 11.02
N LEU A 96 15.42 -8.89 10.94
CA LEU A 96 15.88 -8.28 9.69
C LEU A 96 17.35 -8.63 9.47
N SER A 97 17.70 -9.02 8.26
CA SER A 97 19.09 -9.26 7.86
C SER A 97 19.89 -7.95 7.81
N HIS A 98 21.20 -8.07 7.65
CA HIS A 98 22.07 -6.92 7.41
C HIS A 98 21.66 -6.14 6.16
N GLU A 99 21.32 -6.85 5.09
CA GLU A 99 20.87 -6.30 3.82
C GLU A 99 19.51 -5.60 3.97
N ASP A 100 18.56 -6.19 4.70
CA ASP A 100 17.28 -5.54 5.01
C ASP A 100 17.49 -4.23 5.78
N CYS A 101 18.37 -4.24 6.79
CA CYS A 101 18.74 -3.02 7.52
C CYS A 101 19.40 -1.97 6.63
N ALA A 102 20.28 -2.39 5.72
CA ALA A 102 20.95 -1.48 4.78
C ALA A 102 19.94 -0.80 3.83
N ILE A 103 18.96 -1.55 3.32
CA ILE A 103 17.88 -1.02 2.48
C ILE A 103 17.00 -0.04 3.24
N LEU A 104 16.61 -0.34 4.47
CA LEU A 104 15.79 0.57 5.28
C LEU A 104 16.55 1.86 5.62
N ARG A 105 17.84 1.79 5.89
CA ARG A 105 18.68 2.98 6.07
C ARG A 105 18.82 3.79 4.78
N TRP A 106 19.02 3.11 3.64
CA TRP A 106 19.04 3.77 2.34
C TRP A 106 17.70 4.48 2.09
N ALA A 107 16.58 3.82 2.30
CA ALA A 107 15.25 4.36 2.08
C ALA A 107 14.98 5.58 2.99
N SER A 108 15.41 5.54 4.26
CA SER A 108 15.34 6.68 5.17
C SER A 108 16.11 7.89 4.64
N ARG A 109 17.33 7.69 4.14
CA ARG A 109 18.17 8.75 3.58
C ARG A 109 17.62 9.28 2.26
N TYR A 110 17.25 8.36 1.36
CA TYR A 110 16.77 8.73 0.02
C TYR A 110 15.46 9.51 0.05
N TYR A 111 14.50 9.05 0.85
CA TYR A 111 13.19 9.71 0.97
C TYR A 111 13.16 10.76 2.09
N HIS A 112 14.28 11.05 2.72
CA HIS A 112 14.40 11.99 3.84
C HIS A 112 13.33 11.76 4.90
N TYR A 113 13.14 10.53 5.33
CA TYR A 113 12.10 10.14 6.28
C TYR A 113 12.72 9.59 7.59
N PRO A 114 12.08 9.79 8.78
CA PRO A 114 12.62 9.35 10.06
C PRO A 114 12.95 7.86 10.07
N VAL A 115 14.18 7.50 10.45
CA VAL A 115 14.69 6.14 10.34
C VAL A 115 13.88 5.13 11.15
N GLY A 116 13.41 5.50 12.34
CA GLY A 116 12.60 4.62 13.18
C GLY A 116 11.22 4.31 12.58
N GLU A 117 10.58 5.28 11.92
CA GLU A 117 9.31 5.07 11.22
C GLU A 117 9.49 4.23 9.95
N VAL A 118 10.64 4.38 9.25
CA VAL A 118 10.99 3.53 8.11
C VAL A 118 11.16 2.08 8.55
N PHE A 119 11.93 1.82 9.62
CA PHE A 119 12.08 0.49 10.18
C PHE A 119 10.74 -0.09 10.63
N ALA A 120 9.90 0.70 11.31
CA ALA A 120 8.56 0.28 11.71
C ALA A 120 7.67 -0.15 10.52
N THR A 121 7.88 0.45 9.34
CA THR A 121 7.11 0.08 8.14
C THR A 121 7.43 -1.34 7.66
N ALA A 122 8.62 -1.86 7.93
CA ALA A 122 9.02 -3.23 7.56
C ALA A 122 8.34 -4.31 8.39
N PHE A 123 7.77 -3.99 9.54
CA PHE A 123 7.16 -4.95 10.46
C PHE A 123 5.62 -4.92 10.38
N PRO A 124 4.94 -6.08 10.46
CA PRO A 124 3.51 -6.16 10.73
C PRO A 124 3.12 -5.53 12.07
N SER A 125 1.86 -5.12 12.20
CA SER A 125 1.34 -4.42 13.40
C SER A 125 1.59 -5.20 14.70
N LEU A 126 1.43 -6.51 14.68
CA LEU A 126 1.63 -7.37 15.85
C LEU A 126 3.08 -7.40 16.32
N LEU A 127 4.04 -7.28 15.41
CA LEU A 127 5.47 -7.24 15.76
C LEU A 127 5.94 -5.85 16.22
N LYS A 128 5.05 -4.85 16.25
CA LYS A 128 5.31 -3.50 16.77
C LYS A 128 4.76 -3.27 18.17
N GLN A 129 4.22 -4.30 18.82
CA GLN A 129 3.66 -4.20 20.16
C GLN A 129 4.72 -4.61 21.18
N SER A 130 4.93 -3.75 22.19
CA SER A 130 5.77 -4.08 23.35
C SER A 130 5.14 -5.22 24.14
N GLY A 131 5.96 -6.15 24.63
CA GLY A 131 5.54 -7.18 25.57
C GLY A 131 5.26 -6.62 26.96
N HIS A 132 5.70 -5.41 27.23
CA HIS A 132 5.57 -4.74 28.52
C HIS A 132 4.77 -3.45 28.38
N VAL A 133 3.94 -3.18 29.38
CA VAL A 133 3.20 -1.92 29.47
C VAL A 133 3.43 -1.26 30.82
N ARG A 134 3.74 0.03 30.79
CA ARG A 134 3.86 0.84 31.99
C ARG A 134 2.49 1.39 32.34
N ARG A 135 2.04 1.14 33.59
CA ARG A 135 0.75 1.59 34.08
C ARG A 135 0.93 2.41 35.36
N LEU A 136 0.14 3.48 35.51
CA LEU A 136 0.03 4.23 36.76
C LEU A 136 -0.92 3.48 37.66
N CYS A 137 -0.39 2.99 38.78
CA CYS A 137 -1.14 2.22 39.77
C CYS A 137 -1.24 2.96 41.10
N LEU A 138 -2.31 2.76 41.83
CA LEU A 138 -2.42 3.21 43.19
C LEU A 138 -1.55 2.35 44.11
N THR A 139 -0.81 3.00 44.99
CA THR A 139 -0.17 2.33 46.16
C THR A 139 -1.19 1.98 47.24
N ALA A 140 -0.80 1.20 48.25
CA ALA A 140 -1.65 0.94 49.39
C ALA A 140 -2.14 2.26 50.05
N ALA A 141 -1.20 3.25 50.20
CA ALA A 141 -1.55 4.56 50.72
C ALA A 141 -2.49 5.36 49.80
N GLY A 142 -2.35 5.17 48.48
CA GLY A 142 -3.22 5.86 47.49
C GLY A 142 -4.64 5.33 47.46
N ARG A 143 -4.88 4.08 47.83
CA ARG A 143 -6.23 3.49 47.90
C ARG A 143 -7.05 4.03 49.08
N GLU A 144 -6.36 4.49 50.12
CA GLU A 144 -6.98 5.07 51.33
C GLU A 144 -6.90 6.61 51.30
N ALA A 145 -6.24 7.19 50.29
CA ALA A 145 -5.97 8.62 50.23
C ALA A 145 -7.26 9.43 49.98
N GLN A 146 -7.44 10.46 50.81
CA GLN A 146 -8.48 11.47 50.63
C GLN A 146 -7.82 12.81 50.27
N PRO A 147 -7.89 13.22 49.00
CA PRO A 147 -7.32 14.49 48.60
C PRO A 147 -8.14 15.66 49.19
N PRO A 148 -7.51 16.81 49.49
CA PRO A 148 -8.19 18.00 49.94
C PRO A 148 -9.31 18.42 48.97
N ALA A 149 -10.42 18.94 49.46
CA ALA A 149 -11.57 19.34 48.65
C ALA A 149 -11.22 20.32 47.48
N GLN A 150 -10.16 21.07 47.64
CA GLN A 150 -9.64 21.98 46.63
C GLN A 150 -8.83 21.28 45.50
N ALA A 151 -8.37 20.03 45.73
CA ALA A 151 -7.56 19.28 44.75
C ALA A 151 -8.43 18.38 43.86
N ARG A 152 -9.43 18.94 43.20
CA ARG A 152 -10.44 18.24 42.41
C ARG A 152 -9.85 17.30 41.33
N ARG A 153 -8.75 17.71 40.66
CA ARG A 153 -8.09 16.86 39.67
C ARG A 153 -7.41 15.64 40.28
N GLN A 154 -6.83 15.75 41.47
CA GLN A 154 -6.26 14.62 42.18
C GLN A 154 -7.36 13.60 42.59
N ALA A 155 -8.52 14.08 43.04
CA ALA A 155 -9.66 13.22 43.33
C ALA A 155 -10.14 12.47 42.08
N LEU A 156 -10.29 13.15 40.96
CA LEU A 156 -10.70 12.56 39.69
C LEU A 156 -9.70 11.49 39.20
N LEU A 157 -8.41 11.73 39.33
CA LEU A 157 -7.38 10.77 38.90
C LEU A 157 -7.34 9.55 39.84
N LEU A 158 -7.49 9.74 41.16
CA LEU A 158 -7.58 8.65 42.11
C LEU A 158 -8.81 7.78 41.85
N ASP A 159 -9.97 8.37 41.63
CA ASP A 159 -11.22 7.66 41.30
C ASP A 159 -11.07 6.86 40.00
N PHE A 160 -10.51 7.49 38.96
CA PHE A 160 -10.21 6.80 37.71
C PHE A 160 -9.28 5.59 37.90
N LEU A 161 -8.22 5.74 38.69
CA LEU A 161 -7.29 4.65 39.01
C LEU A 161 -7.88 3.57 39.92
N GLN A 162 -8.79 3.93 40.81
CA GLN A 162 -9.51 2.96 41.68
C GLN A 162 -10.45 2.06 40.86
N GLY A 163 -11.02 2.59 39.77
CA GLY A 163 -11.86 1.83 38.83
C GLY A 163 -11.12 0.73 38.06
N SER A 164 -9.77 0.69 38.12
CA SER A 164 -8.98 -0.29 37.43
C SER A 164 -8.07 -1.09 38.37
N ALA A 165 -8.29 -2.40 38.46
CA ALA A 165 -7.48 -3.28 39.31
C ALA A 165 -5.99 -3.33 38.92
N GLN A 166 -5.68 -3.04 37.64
CA GLN A 166 -4.33 -3.06 37.08
C GLN A 166 -3.78 -1.66 36.81
N GLY A 167 -4.40 -0.59 37.32
CA GLY A 167 -4.01 0.79 37.01
C GLY A 167 -4.33 1.19 35.58
N ALA A 168 -3.86 2.37 35.18
CA ALA A 168 -4.13 2.96 33.87
C ALA A 168 -2.84 3.07 33.03
N SER A 169 -2.90 2.63 31.79
CA SER A 169 -1.83 2.84 30.80
C SER A 169 -1.81 4.31 30.34
N LEU A 170 -0.68 4.75 29.82
CA LEU A 170 -0.56 6.12 29.28
C LEU A 170 -1.54 6.38 28.12
N GLN A 171 -1.86 5.36 27.32
CA GLN A 171 -2.88 5.49 26.27
C GLN A 171 -4.28 5.74 26.85
N GLU A 172 -4.60 5.13 27.97
CA GLU A 172 -5.87 5.34 28.68
C GLU A 172 -5.90 6.72 29.37
N LEU A 173 -4.80 7.13 29.99
CA LEU A 173 -4.65 8.45 30.60
C LEU A 173 -4.72 9.59 29.55
N ASN A 174 -4.13 9.41 28.38
CA ASN A 174 -4.16 10.39 27.28
C ASN A 174 -5.55 10.53 26.60
N LYS A 175 -6.50 9.64 26.91
CA LYS A 175 -7.89 9.80 26.49
C LYS A 175 -8.71 10.69 27.41
N LEU A 176 -8.14 11.06 28.57
CA LEU A 176 -8.77 12.03 29.44
C LEU A 176 -8.81 13.41 28.75
N ASP A 177 -9.90 14.13 28.91
CA ASP A 177 -10.14 15.44 28.29
C ASP A 177 -9.39 16.61 29.00
N TRP A 178 -8.52 16.27 29.96
CA TRP A 178 -7.70 17.19 30.73
C TRP A 178 -6.26 16.72 30.91
N GLU A 179 -5.35 17.65 31.16
CA GLU A 179 -3.94 17.38 31.35
C GLU A 179 -3.67 16.67 32.71
N TRP A 180 -3.38 15.40 32.65
CA TRP A 180 -3.20 14.53 33.81
C TRP A 180 -1.76 14.47 34.36
N ASN A 181 -0.73 14.80 33.54
CA ASN A 181 0.69 14.60 33.88
C ASN A 181 1.11 15.30 35.19
N ALA A 182 0.75 16.57 35.37
CA ALA A 182 1.08 17.33 36.57
C ALA A 182 0.38 16.74 37.80
N THR A 183 -0.86 16.29 37.65
CA THR A 183 -1.65 15.63 38.71
C THR A 183 -1.04 14.29 39.10
N ALA A 184 -0.63 13.48 38.12
CA ALA A 184 0.04 12.20 38.37
C ALA A 184 1.35 12.38 39.14
N ARG A 185 2.20 13.37 38.74
CA ARG A 185 3.42 13.69 39.48
C ARG A 185 3.14 14.03 40.93
N ALA A 186 2.14 14.86 41.20
CA ALA A 186 1.78 15.21 42.57
C ALA A 186 1.28 14.00 43.40
N LEU A 187 0.61 13.03 42.76
CA LEU A 187 0.21 11.77 43.44
C LEU A 187 1.42 10.87 43.71
N ILE A 188 2.39 10.83 42.77
CA ILE A 188 3.63 10.04 42.92
C ILE A 188 4.51 10.65 44.04
N GLU A 189 4.67 11.97 44.06
CA GLU A 189 5.42 12.68 45.12
C GLU A 189 4.79 12.44 46.52
N LYS A 190 3.48 12.30 46.61
CA LYS A 190 2.78 11.95 47.82
C LYS A 190 2.85 10.47 48.19
N GLY A 191 3.44 9.64 47.30
CA GLY A 191 3.47 8.19 47.47
C GLY A 191 2.10 7.50 47.31
N TRP A 192 1.09 8.19 46.72
CA TRP A 192 -0.26 7.65 46.51
C TRP A 192 -0.39 6.88 45.19
N ALA A 193 0.46 7.15 44.20
CA ALA A 193 0.52 6.40 42.98
C ALA A 193 1.99 6.08 42.63
N ALA A 194 2.18 5.04 41.85
CA ALA A 194 3.48 4.67 41.30
C ALA A 194 3.29 4.05 39.93
N PHE A 195 4.26 4.28 39.04
CA PHE A 195 4.29 3.52 37.80
C PHE A 195 4.79 2.10 38.06
N GLN A 196 4.07 1.12 37.55
CA GLN A 196 4.45 -0.28 37.56
C GLN A 196 4.50 -0.80 36.12
N ILE A 197 5.41 -1.75 35.88
CA ILE A 197 5.56 -2.40 34.58
C ILE A 197 4.87 -3.76 34.64
N PHE A 198 3.99 -4.01 33.71
CA PHE A 198 3.27 -5.28 33.57
C PHE A 198 3.78 -6.00 32.33
N ASP A 199 4.14 -7.27 32.48
CA ASP A 199 4.37 -8.18 31.38
C ASP A 199 3.00 -8.59 30.81
N LEU A 200 2.75 -8.28 29.53
CA LEU A 200 1.53 -8.63 28.82
C LEU A 200 1.52 -10.11 28.38
N GLY A 201 2.60 -10.85 28.67
CA GLY A 201 2.72 -12.24 28.26
C GLY A 201 2.78 -12.43 26.74
N ILE A 202 3.06 -11.35 25.99
CA ILE A 202 3.29 -11.41 24.54
C ILE A 202 4.65 -12.05 24.30
N ARG A 203 4.77 -13.32 24.66
CA ARG A 203 5.87 -14.16 24.19
C ARG A 203 5.77 -14.26 22.69
N ALA A 204 6.93 -14.37 22.05
CA ALA A 204 7.09 -14.50 20.58
C ALA A 204 5.83 -15.04 19.91
N ILE A 205 5.17 -14.22 19.09
CA ILE A 205 3.86 -14.52 18.51
C ILE A 205 3.99 -15.86 17.76
N GLN A 206 3.77 -16.94 18.50
CA GLN A 206 3.40 -18.19 17.85
C GLN A 206 1.99 -17.94 17.33
N PRO A 207 1.76 -18.11 16.03
CA PRO A 207 0.43 -18.00 15.49
C PRO A 207 -0.49 -18.87 16.32
N ALA A 208 -1.56 -18.29 16.87
CA ALA A 208 -2.54 -19.08 17.63
C ALA A 208 -2.92 -20.29 16.77
N PRO A 209 -2.92 -21.51 17.35
CA PRO A 209 -3.21 -22.71 16.59
C PRO A 209 -4.56 -22.52 15.88
N GLU A 210 -4.63 -22.92 14.62
CA GLU A 210 -5.88 -22.84 13.87
C GLU A 210 -6.82 -23.93 14.30
N ARG A 211 -8.04 -23.57 14.65
CA ARG A 211 -9.07 -24.51 15.07
C ARG A 211 -9.65 -25.22 13.85
N TRP A 212 -9.48 -26.52 13.80
CA TRP A 212 -9.99 -27.38 12.75
C TRP A 212 -11.12 -28.25 13.28
N LEU A 213 -12.12 -28.50 12.44
CA LEU A 213 -13.14 -29.50 12.66
C LEU A 213 -12.77 -30.76 11.87
N PHE A 214 -12.49 -31.87 12.54
CA PHE A 214 -12.13 -33.15 11.94
C PHE A 214 -13.23 -34.19 12.12
N LEU A 215 -13.38 -35.06 11.12
CA LEU A 215 -14.12 -36.32 11.27
C LEU A 215 -13.32 -37.28 12.14
N THR A 216 -14.00 -37.92 13.08
CA THR A 216 -13.45 -39.05 13.84
C THR A 216 -13.60 -40.35 13.05
N GLY A 217 -12.92 -41.43 13.51
CA GLY A 217 -13.09 -42.76 12.91
C GLY A 217 -14.54 -43.25 12.90
N GLN A 218 -15.35 -42.83 13.86
CA GLN A 218 -16.80 -43.11 13.95
C GLN A 218 -17.65 -42.23 13.03
N GLY A 219 -17.10 -41.14 12.51
CA GLY A 219 -17.76 -40.22 11.57
C GLY A 219 -17.75 -40.72 10.14
N ARG A 220 -16.91 -41.68 9.79
CA ARG A 220 -16.79 -42.23 8.44
C ARG A 220 -17.73 -43.44 8.28
N GLY A 221 -18.71 -43.34 7.42
CA GLY A 221 -19.47 -44.52 6.96
C GLY A 221 -20.95 -44.64 7.33
N ASP A 222 -21.48 -43.82 8.23
CA ASP A 222 -22.93 -43.81 8.54
C ASP A 222 -23.66 -42.63 7.84
N ALA A 223 -24.62 -42.96 7.03
CA ALA A 223 -25.48 -41.93 6.39
C ALA A 223 -26.21 -41.11 7.48
N PRO A 224 -26.20 -39.79 7.40
CA PRO A 224 -26.90 -38.96 8.35
C PRO A 224 -28.41 -39.17 8.29
N ALA A 225 -29.08 -39.10 9.43
CA ALA A 225 -30.54 -39.26 9.51
C ALA A 225 -31.21 -38.26 8.56
N LYS A 226 -32.14 -38.75 7.73
CA LYS A 226 -32.95 -37.96 6.77
C LYS A 226 -33.61 -36.68 7.35
N ARG A 227 -33.63 -36.55 8.69
CA ARG A 227 -34.20 -35.42 9.42
C ARG A 227 -33.23 -34.30 9.83
N ALA A 228 -31.92 -34.38 9.44
CA ALA A 228 -30.91 -33.39 9.83
C ALA A 228 -30.04 -32.94 8.60
N PRO A 229 -30.62 -32.22 7.66
CA PRO A 229 -29.96 -31.89 6.38
C PRO A 229 -28.66 -31.10 6.54
N ARG A 230 -28.56 -30.17 7.51
CA ARG A 230 -27.34 -29.39 7.76
C ARG A 230 -26.20 -30.20 8.38
N GLN A 231 -26.51 -31.25 9.19
CA GLN A 231 -25.49 -32.20 9.67
C GLN A 231 -24.98 -33.07 8.52
N ALA A 232 -25.84 -33.49 7.61
CA ALA A 232 -25.48 -34.24 6.40
C ALA A 232 -24.55 -33.42 5.53
N LEU A 233 -24.90 -32.17 5.24
CA LEU A 233 -24.11 -31.27 4.43
C LEU A 233 -22.72 -30.97 5.07
N LEU A 234 -22.67 -30.85 6.40
CA LEU A 234 -21.39 -30.64 7.09
C LEU A 234 -20.49 -31.88 7.05
N LEU A 235 -21.05 -33.06 7.15
CA LEU A 235 -20.32 -34.32 7.02
C LEU A 235 -19.78 -34.51 5.59
N GLU A 236 -20.58 -34.26 4.56
CA GLU A 236 -20.19 -34.27 3.16
C GLU A 236 -19.04 -33.29 2.89
N LEU A 237 -19.18 -32.04 3.37
CA LEU A 237 -18.11 -31.04 3.29
C LEU A 237 -16.82 -31.48 3.98
N LEU A 238 -16.92 -32.16 5.14
CA LEU A 238 -15.75 -32.68 5.84
C LEU A 238 -15.11 -33.85 5.08
N GLU A 239 -15.89 -34.72 4.50
CA GLU A 239 -15.41 -35.87 3.69
C GLU A 239 -14.73 -35.38 2.41
N ASP A 240 -15.33 -34.44 1.68
CA ASP A 240 -14.80 -33.85 0.46
C ASP A 240 -13.46 -33.11 0.70
N ASN A 241 -13.25 -32.61 1.92
CA ASN A 241 -12.00 -31.94 2.32
C ASN A 241 -11.03 -32.86 3.07
N GLY A 242 -11.10 -34.19 2.84
CA GLY A 242 -10.14 -35.14 3.38
C GLY A 242 -10.31 -35.41 4.89
N GLY A 243 -11.46 -35.10 5.43
CA GLY A 243 -11.83 -35.37 6.82
C GLY A 243 -11.60 -34.22 7.80
N GLY A 244 -11.18 -33.06 7.34
CA GLY A 244 -10.98 -31.89 8.19
C GLY A 244 -11.12 -30.55 7.48
N ILE A 245 -11.76 -29.57 8.13
CA ILE A 245 -11.94 -28.21 7.61
C ILE A 245 -11.60 -27.18 8.70
N MET A 246 -10.90 -26.10 8.34
CA MET A 246 -10.64 -24.99 9.24
C MET A 246 -11.95 -24.27 9.62
N ALA A 247 -12.12 -23.96 10.92
CA ALA A 247 -13.29 -23.22 11.40
C ALA A 247 -13.52 -21.90 10.63
N ARG A 248 -12.45 -21.22 10.22
CA ARG A 248 -12.54 -19.98 9.40
C ARG A 248 -13.11 -20.21 7.99
N GLN A 249 -12.95 -21.41 7.40
CA GLN A 249 -13.56 -21.77 6.13
C GLN A 249 -15.05 -22.06 6.31
N LEU A 250 -15.41 -22.73 7.40
CA LEU A 250 -16.81 -22.96 7.78
C LEU A 250 -17.56 -21.65 8.08
N ASN A 251 -16.88 -20.63 8.62
CA ASN A 251 -17.46 -19.30 8.85
C ASN A 251 -17.79 -18.52 7.56
N LYS A 252 -17.37 -19.02 6.38
CA LYS A 252 -17.72 -18.44 5.07
C LYS A 252 -19.00 -19.02 4.48
N LEU A 253 -19.54 -20.06 5.12
CA LEU A 253 -20.82 -20.66 4.70
C LEU A 253 -21.95 -19.65 4.94
N ASP A 254 -22.96 -19.69 4.11
CA ASP A 254 -24.16 -18.85 4.16
C ASP A 254 -25.18 -19.31 5.21
N TRP A 255 -24.82 -20.34 5.99
CA TRP A 255 -25.65 -20.91 7.03
C TRP A 255 -24.86 -21.17 8.32
N ASP A 256 -25.56 -21.18 9.48
CA ASP A 256 -24.94 -21.46 10.78
C ASP A 256 -24.55 -22.93 10.89
N TRP A 257 -23.25 -23.19 10.90
CA TRP A 257 -22.63 -24.51 11.02
C TRP A 257 -22.32 -24.91 12.47
N HIS A 258 -22.31 -23.96 13.42
CA HIS A 258 -21.89 -24.20 14.80
C HIS A 258 -22.83 -25.21 15.52
N GLY A 259 -24.14 -25.02 15.39
CA GLY A 259 -25.10 -25.94 15.96
C GLY A 259 -24.97 -27.36 15.40
N PRO A 260 -24.98 -27.56 14.09
CA PRO A 260 -24.70 -28.87 13.46
C PRO A 260 -23.38 -29.49 13.87
N ALA A 261 -22.30 -28.69 13.94
CA ALA A 261 -20.96 -29.17 14.38
C ALA A 261 -20.99 -29.66 15.84
N GLN A 262 -21.61 -28.89 16.72
CA GLN A 262 -21.70 -29.27 18.14
C GLN A 262 -22.42 -30.61 18.30
N VAL A 263 -23.52 -30.82 17.58
CA VAL A 263 -24.25 -32.11 17.63
C VAL A 263 -23.42 -33.29 17.09
N LEU A 264 -22.58 -33.04 16.05
CA LEU A 264 -21.65 -34.06 15.54
C LEU A 264 -20.54 -34.38 16.55
N ILE A 265 -20.07 -33.37 17.27
CA ILE A 265 -19.07 -33.55 18.33
C ILE A 265 -19.67 -34.33 19.52
N ASP A 266 -20.84 -33.95 19.96
CA ASP A 266 -21.55 -34.66 21.04
C ASP A 266 -21.85 -36.14 20.72
N LYS A 267 -22.02 -36.45 19.44
CA LYS A 267 -22.16 -37.82 18.94
C LYS A 267 -20.83 -38.53 18.71
N GLY A 268 -19.70 -37.88 18.99
CA GLY A 268 -18.37 -38.44 18.78
C GLY A 268 -17.96 -38.59 17.30
N ARG A 269 -18.70 -37.99 16.35
CA ARG A 269 -18.50 -38.10 14.91
C ARG A 269 -17.50 -37.04 14.35
N ALA A 270 -17.37 -35.92 15.06
CA ALA A 270 -16.41 -34.88 14.75
C ALA A 270 -15.69 -34.42 16.03
N CYS A 271 -14.54 -33.80 15.88
CA CYS A 271 -13.83 -33.18 17.01
C CYS A 271 -13.13 -31.91 16.54
N PHE A 272 -13.01 -30.93 17.43
CA PHE A 272 -12.10 -29.84 17.24
C PHE A 272 -10.68 -30.25 17.60
N ARG A 273 -9.74 -29.84 16.77
CA ARG A 273 -8.30 -29.86 17.08
C ARG A 273 -7.72 -28.51 16.79
N ASP A 274 -6.91 -28.04 17.71
CA ASP A 274 -6.09 -26.87 17.48
C ASP A 274 -4.76 -27.38 16.87
N GLU A 275 -4.60 -27.20 15.56
CA GLU A 275 -3.36 -27.53 14.88
C GLU A 275 -2.54 -26.26 14.72
N GLU A 276 -1.26 -26.33 15.05
CA GLU A 276 -0.34 -25.29 14.60
C GLU A 276 -0.52 -25.19 13.08
N ALA A 277 -0.82 -23.96 12.62
CA ALA A 277 -0.98 -23.71 11.21
C ALA A 277 0.34 -24.06 10.54
N ALA A 278 0.51 -25.33 10.17
CA ALA A 278 1.44 -25.64 9.14
C ALA A 278 1.13 -24.71 7.99
N VAL A 279 2.13 -24.04 7.43
CA VAL A 279 1.99 -23.32 6.17
C VAL A 279 1.60 -24.41 5.16
N VAL A 280 0.28 -24.64 5.06
CA VAL A 280 -0.28 -25.84 4.43
C VAL A 280 0.05 -25.75 2.97
N SER A 281 0.91 -26.64 2.55
CA SER A 281 0.88 -27.13 1.19
C SER A 281 -0.49 -27.78 0.99
N GLN A 282 -1.47 -27.03 0.48
CA GLN A 282 -2.62 -27.67 -0.13
C GLN A 282 -2.04 -28.64 -1.17
N ARG A 283 -2.42 -29.91 -1.07
CA ARG A 283 -1.97 -30.92 -2.04
C ARG A 283 -2.22 -30.37 -3.44
N PRO A 284 -1.23 -30.38 -4.34
CA PRO A 284 -1.38 -29.82 -5.66
C PRO A 284 -2.56 -30.52 -6.35
N GLN A 285 -3.60 -29.76 -6.69
CA GLN A 285 -4.49 -30.19 -7.75
C GLN A 285 -3.63 -30.42 -8.99
N ARG A 286 -3.93 -31.47 -9.74
CA ARG A 286 -3.21 -31.97 -10.92
C ARG A 286 -2.67 -30.80 -11.73
N ILE A 287 -1.34 -30.63 -11.78
CA ILE A 287 -0.65 -29.58 -12.52
C ILE A 287 -1.00 -29.77 -14.00
N ALA A 288 -1.72 -28.80 -14.57
CA ALA A 288 -1.90 -28.74 -16.01
C ALA A 288 -0.50 -28.66 -16.66
N THR A 289 -0.28 -29.40 -17.72
CA THR A 289 0.97 -29.30 -18.49
C THR A 289 1.15 -27.87 -18.93
N PRO A 290 2.26 -27.21 -18.58
CA PRO A 290 2.47 -25.81 -18.92
C PRO A 290 2.51 -25.62 -20.43
N PRO A 291 1.93 -24.53 -20.98
CA PRO A 291 2.04 -24.24 -22.40
C PRO A 291 3.50 -24.07 -22.81
N GLU A 292 3.85 -24.49 -24.00
CA GLU A 292 5.18 -24.23 -24.53
C GLU A 292 5.41 -22.72 -24.72
N PRO A 293 6.55 -22.18 -24.27
CA PRO A 293 6.87 -20.79 -24.47
C PRO A 293 7.12 -20.51 -25.98
N ASN A 294 6.59 -19.40 -26.47
CA ASN A 294 6.93 -18.93 -27.81
C ASN A 294 8.40 -18.43 -27.87
N PRO A 295 8.98 -18.21 -29.08
CA PRO A 295 10.38 -17.81 -29.20
C PRO A 295 10.75 -16.55 -28.42
N ALA A 296 9.86 -15.55 -28.36
CA ALA A 296 10.09 -14.30 -27.60
C ALA A 296 10.10 -14.55 -26.09
N GLN A 297 9.16 -15.36 -25.59
CA GLN A 297 9.11 -15.76 -24.19
C GLN A 297 10.34 -16.60 -23.81
N GLN A 298 10.73 -17.55 -24.66
CA GLN A 298 11.92 -18.37 -24.45
C GLN A 298 13.19 -17.50 -24.37
N SER A 299 13.37 -16.57 -25.30
CA SER A 299 14.50 -15.62 -25.30
C SER A 299 14.53 -14.76 -24.05
N ALA A 300 13.36 -14.29 -23.59
CA ALA A 300 13.26 -13.51 -22.36
C ALA A 300 13.64 -14.34 -21.12
N ILE A 301 13.14 -15.57 -21.03
CA ILE A 301 13.47 -16.50 -19.93
C ILE A 301 14.98 -16.76 -19.91
N GLU A 302 15.59 -17.12 -21.05
CA GLU A 302 17.03 -17.41 -21.14
C GLU A 302 17.89 -16.20 -20.76
N SER A 303 17.48 -14.98 -21.16
CA SER A 303 18.19 -13.74 -20.81
C SER A 303 18.23 -13.53 -19.31
N VAL A 304 17.11 -13.75 -18.61
CA VAL A 304 17.05 -13.61 -17.16
C VAL A 304 17.83 -14.74 -16.47
N LEU A 305 17.72 -15.98 -16.98
CA LEU A 305 18.44 -17.14 -16.42
C LEU A 305 19.96 -16.96 -16.44
N LYS A 306 20.50 -16.35 -17.49
CA LYS A 306 21.95 -16.02 -17.59
C LYS A 306 22.41 -15.04 -16.50
N ALA A 307 21.52 -14.23 -15.98
CA ALA A 307 21.82 -13.21 -14.96
C ALA A 307 21.42 -13.64 -13.54
N MET A 308 20.99 -14.90 -13.32
CA MET A 308 20.45 -15.37 -12.04
C MET A 308 21.46 -15.36 -10.88
N GLU A 309 22.74 -15.27 -11.15
CA GLU A 309 23.80 -15.30 -10.12
C GLU A 309 24.29 -13.90 -9.75
N GLY A 310 23.60 -12.87 -10.21
CA GLY A 310 23.98 -11.49 -9.95
C GLY A 310 22.84 -10.48 -10.07
N TYR A 311 23.16 -9.23 -9.74
CA TYR A 311 22.24 -8.14 -9.88
C TYR A 311 22.05 -7.75 -11.34
N ALA A 312 20.82 -7.79 -11.81
CA ALA A 312 20.40 -7.25 -13.10
C ALA A 312 18.96 -6.73 -13.01
N VAL A 313 18.67 -5.70 -13.81
CA VAL A 313 17.32 -5.14 -13.91
C VAL A 313 16.79 -5.37 -15.31
N PHE A 314 15.64 -6.03 -15.41
CA PHE A 314 14.98 -6.32 -16.67
C PHE A 314 13.66 -5.56 -16.78
N LEU A 315 13.43 -4.89 -17.88
CA LEU A 315 12.13 -4.36 -18.26
C LEU A 315 11.50 -5.30 -19.29
N LEU A 316 10.48 -6.05 -18.89
CA LEU A 316 9.72 -6.95 -19.75
C LEU A 316 8.49 -6.20 -20.28
N GLU A 317 8.61 -5.64 -21.49
CA GLU A 317 7.47 -5.07 -22.19
C GLU A 317 6.74 -6.16 -22.96
N GLY A 318 5.44 -6.29 -22.72
CA GLY A 318 4.64 -7.26 -23.46
C GLY A 318 3.22 -6.81 -23.60
N VAL A 319 2.68 -6.85 -24.81
CA VAL A 319 1.28 -6.50 -25.06
C VAL A 319 0.33 -7.27 -24.15
N THR A 320 -0.85 -6.72 -23.91
CA THR A 320 -1.86 -7.41 -23.09
C THR A 320 -2.18 -8.78 -23.71
N GLY A 321 -2.00 -9.86 -22.95
CA GLY A 321 -2.17 -11.21 -23.42
C GLY A 321 -0.92 -11.84 -24.08
N SER A 322 0.25 -11.20 -24.01
CA SER A 322 1.52 -11.78 -24.51
C SER A 322 2.08 -12.93 -23.67
N GLY A 323 1.46 -13.24 -22.53
CA GLY A 323 1.92 -14.30 -21.64
C GLY A 323 3.06 -13.90 -20.71
N LYS A 324 3.20 -12.63 -20.31
CA LYS A 324 4.16 -12.19 -19.28
C LYS A 324 4.14 -13.08 -18.04
N THR A 325 2.94 -13.44 -17.58
CA THR A 325 2.77 -14.32 -16.42
C THR A 325 3.41 -15.70 -16.63
N GLU A 326 3.39 -16.28 -17.84
CA GLU A 326 4.06 -17.56 -18.12
C GLU A 326 5.58 -17.42 -18.01
N VAL A 327 6.15 -16.31 -18.48
CA VAL A 327 7.58 -16.00 -18.26
C VAL A 327 7.90 -16.00 -16.77
N TYR A 328 7.08 -15.33 -15.94
CA TYR A 328 7.27 -15.32 -14.49
C TYR A 328 7.20 -16.72 -13.90
N LEU A 329 6.19 -17.50 -14.27
CA LEU A 329 6.01 -18.85 -13.76
C LEU A 329 7.21 -19.77 -14.12
N ARG A 330 7.75 -19.66 -15.33
CA ARG A 330 8.94 -20.42 -15.75
C ARG A 330 10.20 -20.03 -14.99
N LEU A 331 10.38 -18.74 -14.71
CA LEU A 331 11.49 -18.27 -13.89
C LEU A 331 11.37 -18.72 -12.45
N LEU A 332 10.16 -18.69 -11.90
CA LEU A 332 9.88 -19.20 -10.55
C LEU A 332 10.19 -20.69 -10.41
N GLU A 333 9.91 -21.52 -11.44
CA GLU A 333 10.28 -22.94 -11.44
C GLU A 333 11.78 -23.08 -11.14
N ARG A 334 12.62 -22.31 -11.82
CA ARG A 334 14.09 -22.35 -11.63
C ARG A 334 14.55 -21.87 -10.27
N ILE A 335 13.88 -20.82 -9.72
CA ILE A 335 14.16 -20.32 -8.37
C ILE A 335 13.83 -21.37 -7.32
N LEU A 336 12.69 -22.03 -7.45
CA LEU A 336 12.24 -23.08 -6.53
C LEU A 336 13.12 -24.33 -6.61
N GLU A 337 13.56 -24.74 -7.80
CA GLU A 337 14.52 -25.83 -8.01
C GLU A 337 15.85 -25.58 -7.29
N ARG A 338 16.27 -24.31 -7.16
CA ARG A 338 17.47 -23.90 -6.41
C ARG A 338 17.23 -23.77 -4.90
N GLY A 339 16.02 -24.02 -4.42
CA GLY A 339 15.64 -23.85 -3.02
C GLY A 339 15.60 -22.38 -2.57
N GLN A 340 15.53 -21.45 -3.52
CA GLN A 340 15.47 -20.01 -3.27
C GLN A 340 14.02 -19.51 -3.16
N GLN A 341 13.87 -18.27 -2.70
CA GLN A 341 12.59 -17.59 -2.54
C GLN A 341 12.40 -16.51 -3.59
N ALA A 342 11.15 -16.27 -3.97
CA ALA A 342 10.77 -15.20 -4.87
C ALA A 342 9.71 -14.29 -4.27
N MET A 343 9.82 -12.99 -4.61
CA MET A 343 8.85 -11.95 -4.26
C MET A 343 8.17 -11.45 -5.54
N ILE A 344 6.84 -11.50 -5.58
CA ILE A 344 6.04 -10.97 -6.67
C ILE A 344 5.20 -9.82 -6.14
N LEU A 345 5.45 -8.62 -6.66
CA LEU A 345 4.70 -7.42 -6.33
C LEU A 345 3.70 -7.10 -7.44
N VAL A 346 2.46 -6.91 -7.04
CA VAL A 346 1.36 -6.55 -7.96
C VAL A 346 0.58 -5.35 -7.40
N PRO A 347 -0.07 -4.53 -8.25
CA PRO A 347 -1.02 -3.52 -7.77
C PRO A 347 -2.14 -4.14 -6.93
N GLU A 348 -2.65 -3.41 -5.91
CA GLU A 348 -3.68 -3.95 -4.99
C GLU A 348 -4.90 -4.54 -5.71
N ILE A 349 -5.35 -3.89 -6.78
CA ILE A 349 -6.52 -4.34 -7.57
C ILE A 349 -6.22 -5.54 -8.47
N ASN A 350 -4.96 -5.88 -8.71
CA ASN A 350 -4.55 -7.04 -9.50
C ASN A 350 -4.33 -8.28 -8.62
N LEU A 351 -4.25 -8.11 -7.30
CA LEU A 351 -4.13 -9.22 -6.36
C LEU A 351 -5.50 -9.88 -6.17
N THR A 352 -5.89 -10.68 -7.13
CA THR A 352 -7.17 -11.38 -7.15
C THR A 352 -7.00 -12.84 -6.72
N PRO A 353 -8.06 -13.48 -6.18
CA PRO A 353 -8.05 -14.92 -5.93
C PRO A 353 -7.70 -15.75 -7.17
N GLN A 354 -8.05 -15.26 -8.36
CA GLN A 354 -7.72 -15.92 -9.63
C GLN A 354 -6.21 -15.89 -9.92
N LEU A 355 -5.53 -14.80 -9.63
CA LEU A 355 -4.07 -14.71 -9.76
C LEU A 355 -3.41 -15.67 -8.77
N GLU A 356 -3.81 -15.62 -7.50
CA GLU A 356 -3.33 -16.55 -6.47
C GLU A 356 -3.56 -18.01 -6.86
N ALA A 357 -4.77 -18.36 -7.31
CA ALA A 357 -5.10 -19.73 -7.76
C ALA A 357 -4.22 -20.18 -8.93
N ARG A 358 -3.87 -19.29 -9.86
CA ARG A 358 -2.97 -19.61 -10.97
C ARG A 358 -1.57 -19.99 -10.51
N PHE A 359 -1.01 -19.28 -9.52
CA PHE A 359 0.28 -19.65 -8.91
C PHE A 359 0.20 -20.96 -8.13
N ARG A 360 -0.87 -21.15 -7.33
CA ARG A 360 -1.09 -22.37 -6.55
C ARG A 360 -1.33 -23.61 -7.44
N ALA A 361 -1.98 -23.44 -8.59
CA ALA A 361 -2.17 -24.53 -9.55
C ALA A 361 -0.85 -24.96 -10.23
N ARG A 362 0.13 -24.06 -10.33
CA ARG A 362 1.42 -24.34 -10.96
C ARG A 362 2.45 -24.93 -10.01
N PHE A 363 2.46 -24.50 -8.75
CA PHE A 363 3.52 -24.81 -7.80
C PHE A 363 2.99 -25.58 -6.58
N ALA A 364 3.64 -26.68 -6.24
CA ALA A 364 3.46 -27.36 -4.95
C ALA A 364 4.17 -26.64 -3.79
N ALA A 365 4.94 -25.59 -4.08
CA ALA A 365 5.72 -24.84 -3.10
C ALA A 365 4.81 -23.95 -2.21
N PRO A 366 5.17 -23.75 -0.92
CA PRO A 366 4.43 -22.89 -0.03
C PRO A 366 4.40 -21.45 -0.53
N LEU A 367 3.18 -20.92 -0.79
CA LEU A 367 2.91 -19.58 -1.24
C LEU A 367 2.15 -18.82 -0.17
N VAL A 368 2.65 -17.64 0.18
CA VAL A 368 1.99 -16.71 1.09
C VAL A 368 1.56 -15.42 0.37
N VAL A 369 0.48 -14.84 0.84
CA VAL A 369 -0.06 -13.58 0.32
C VAL A 369 0.13 -12.47 1.34
N PHE A 370 0.42 -11.23 0.89
CA PHE A 370 0.65 -10.09 1.77
C PHE A 370 0.02 -8.80 1.20
N HIS A 371 -1.11 -8.37 1.78
CA HIS A 371 -1.82 -7.16 1.37
C HIS A 371 -2.62 -6.54 2.52
N SER A 372 -3.16 -5.34 2.30
CA SER A 372 -3.90 -4.54 3.29
C SER A 372 -5.22 -5.17 3.77
N GLY A 373 -5.83 -6.04 2.96
CA GLY A 373 -7.10 -6.71 3.29
C GLY A 373 -6.98 -7.94 4.21
N LEU A 374 -5.74 -8.38 4.54
CA LEU A 374 -5.51 -9.46 5.49
C LEU A 374 -5.65 -8.95 6.93
N SER A 375 -6.04 -9.85 7.85
CA SER A 375 -5.96 -9.59 9.28
C SER A 375 -4.49 -9.42 9.74
N ASP A 376 -4.29 -8.75 10.86
CA ASP A 376 -2.93 -8.55 11.41
C ASP A 376 -2.23 -9.89 11.70
N THR A 377 -2.98 -10.89 12.14
CA THR A 377 -2.44 -12.24 12.38
C THR A 377 -1.99 -12.92 11.09
N GLU A 378 -2.81 -12.87 10.03
CA GLU A 378 -2.45 -13.44 8.73
C GLU A 378 -1.23 -12.74 8.13
N ARG A 379 -1.17 -11.41 8.23
CA ARG A 379 -0.01 -10.63 7.78
C ARG A 379 1.26 -11.00 8.52
N CYS A 380 1.16 -11.15 9.85
CA CYS A 380 2.29 -11.56 10.69
C CYS A 380 2.78 -12.96 10.33
N ARG A 381 1.88 -13.93 10.14
CA ARG A 381 2.22 -15.30 9.71
C ARG A 381 2.92 -15.32 8.36
N SER A 382 2.36 -14.64 7.35
CA SER A 382 2.96 -14.56 6.02
C SER A 382 4.37 -13.96 6.06
N TRP A 383 4.55 -12.91 6.86
CA TRP A 383 5.83 -12.24 7.03
C TRP A 383 6.87 -13.16 7.69
N LEU A 384 6.51 -13.84 8.79
CA LEU A 384 7.38 -14.77 9.51
C LEU A 384 7.71 -16.00 8.67
N ALA A 385 6.75 -16.53 7.91
CA ALA A 385 7.00 -17.67 7.02
C ALA A 385 8.04 -17.36 5.94
N MET A 386 8.02 -16.16 5.38
CA MET A 386 9.06 -15.70 4.44
C MET A 386 10.40 -15.48 5.14
N GLN A 387 10.41 -14.82 6.28
CA GLN A 387 11.61 -14.54 7.07
C GLN A 387 12.32 -15.82 7.53
N ARG A 388 11.57 -16.87 7.87
CA ARG A 388 12.12 -18.18 8.29
C ARG A 388 12.44 -19.10 7.12
N GLY A 389 12.06 -18.74 5.89
CA GLY A 389 12.24 -19.61 4.72
C GLY A 389 11.24 -20.76 4.64
N GLU A 390 10.17 -20.72 5.41
CA GLU A 390 9.06 -21.69 5.41
C GLU A 390 8.17 -21.53 4.16
N ALA A 391 8.04 -20.30 3.66
CA ALA A 391 7.40 -20.01 2.39
C ALA A 391 8.43 -19.70 1.31
N SER A 392 8.15 -20.18 0.09
CA SER A 392 9.04 -20.01 -1.07
C SER A 392 8.61 -18.89 -2.00
N ILE A 393 7.32 -18.56 -2.02
CA ILE A 393 6.75 -17.51 -2.89
C ILE A 393 5.97 -16.52 -2.02
N LEU A 394 6.30 -15.24 -2.17
CA LEU A 394 5.52 -14.12 -1.63
C LEU A 394 4.78 -13.42 -2.78
N LEU A 395 3.46 -13.44 -2.75
CA LEU A 395 2.64 -12.62 -3.63
C LEU A 395 2.06 -11.45 -2.83
N GLY A 396 2.42 -10.23 -3.18
CA GLY A 396 2.03 -9.10 -2.35
C GLY A 396 1.85 -7.78 -3.08
N THR A 397 1.33 -6.81 -2.34
CA THR A 397 1.17 -5.44 -2.83
C THR A 397 2.36 -4.57 -2.40
N ARG A 398 2.28 -3.26 -2.63
CA ARG A 398 3.34 -2.29 -2.36
C ARG A 398 4.13 -2.53 -1.06
N SER A 399 3.45 -2.73 0.06
CA SER A 399 4.10 -2.89 1.38
C SER A 399 4.88 -4.20 1.53
N ALA A 400 4.58 -5.20 0.71
CA ALA A 400 5.29 -6.49 0.71
C ALA A 400 6.78 -6.35 0.35
N VAL A 401 7.18 -5.26 -0.30
CA VAL A 401 8.58 -5.00 -0.68
C VAL A 401 9.56 -5.03 0.50
N PHE A 402 9.09 -4.81 1.72
CA PHE A 402 9.90 -4.86 2.94
C PHE A 402 9.88 -6.21 3.67
N THR A 403 9.15 -7.20 3.17
CA THR A 403 9.11 -8.54 3.80
C THR A 403 10.47 -9.22 3.64
N PRO A 404 11.14 -9.67 4.72
CA PRO A 404 12.42 -10.35 4.63
C PRO A 404 12.32 -11.67 3.84
N MET A 405 13.42 -12.05 3.22
CA MET A 405 13.59 -13.34 2.54
C MET A 405 14.83 -14.04 3.07
N ALA A 406 14.69 -15.25 3.58
CA ALA A 406 15.81 -16.03 4.11
C ALA A 406 16.78 -16.48 3.01
N ARG A 407 16.26 -16.78 1.83
CA ARG A 407 17.00 -17.29 0.66
C ARG A 407 16.56 -16.56 -0.61
N PRO A 408 16.87 -15.26 -0.73
CA PRO A 408 16.39 -14.46 -1.86
C PRO A 408 16.94 -14.94 -3.20
N GLY A 409 16.10 -14.99 -4.24
CA GLY A 409 16.49 -15.41 -5.58
C GLY A 409 15.96 -14.52 -6.69
N LEU A 410 14.77 -13.94 -6.56
CA LEU A 410 14.14 -13.15 -7.61
C LEU A 410 13.11 -12.17 -7.04
N ILE A 411 13.07 -10.96 -7.60
CA ILE A 411 11.97 -10.01 -7.37
C ILE A 411 11.28 -9.73 -8.70
N ILE A 412 9.94 -9.81 -8.72
CA ILE A 412 9.12 -9.47 -9.90
C ILE A 412 8.16 -8.35 -9.51
N LEU A 413 8.07 -7.34 -10.35
CA LEU A 413 7.02 -6.32 -10.28
C LEU A 413 6.16 -6.43 -11.54
N ASP A 414 4.91 -6.81 -11.39
CA ASP A 414 3.97 -6.78 -12.52
C ASP A 414 3.23 -5.45 -12.56
N GLU A 415 2.94 -4.96 -13.76
CA GLU A 415 2.38 -3.63 -14.02
C GLU A 415 3.20 -2.50 -13.33
N GLU A 416 4.52 -2.47 -13.54
CA GLU A 416 5.49 -1.59 -12.87
C GLU A 416 5.14 -0.10 -12.94
N HIS A 417 4.40 0.30 -13.98
CA HIS A 417 3.95 1.66 -14.22
C HIS A 417 2.82 2.11 -13.30
N ASP A 418 2.24 1.17 -12.50
CA ASP A 418 1.07 1.49 -11.68
C ASP A 418 1.40 2.47 -10.55
N ALA A 419 0.63 3.58 -10.50
CA ALA A 419 0.82 4.61 -9.49
C ALA A 419 0.59 4.13 -8.04
N SER A 420 -0.07 2.98 -7.82
CA SER A 420 -0.27 2.41 -6.49
C SER A 420 1.00 1.92 -5.82
N PHE A 421 2.08 1.72 -6.59
CA PHE A 421 3.40 1.41 -6.03
C PHE A 421 4.05 2.59 -5.30
N LYS A 422 3.58 3.83 -5.50
CA LYS A 422 4.00 4.99 -4.70
C LYS A 422 3.08 5.18 -3.51
N GLN A 423 3.65 5.24 -2.31
CA GLN A 423 2.93 5.62 -1.08
C GLN A 423 2.63 7.12 -1.10
N GLN A 424 1.38 7.51 -0.85
CA GLN A 424 0.95 8.92 -0.92
C GLN A 424 1.01 9.64 0.44
N GLU A 425 0.96 8.90 1.54
CA GLU A 425 0.93 9.44 2.90
C GLU A 425 2.02 8.81 3.77
N GLY A 426 2.44 9.52 4.82
CA GLY A 426 3.48 9.06 5.72
C GLY A 426 4.82 8.88 5.01
N PHE A 427 5.42 7.73 5.09
CA PHE A 427 6.65 7.36 4.39
C PHE A 427 6.38 7.17 2.89
N ARG A 428 6.63 8.21 2.07
CA ARG A 428 6.30 8.28 0.64
C ARG A 428 7.31 7.55 -0.25
N PHE A 429 7.56 6.29 -0.01
CA PHE A 429 8.44 5.47 -0.86
C PHE A 429 7.74 5.01 -2.15
N HIS A 430 8.55 4.63 -3.15
CA HIS A 430 8.09 3.93 -4.35
C HIS A 430 8.58 2.48 -4.30
N ALA A 431 7.66 1.50 -4.31
CA ALA A 431 8.03 0.09 -4.16
C ALA A 431 8.93 -0.42 -5.29
N ARG A 432 8.78 0.09 -6.52
CA ARG A 432 9.68 -0.20 -7.65
C ARG A 432 11.13 0.16 -7.31
N ASP A 433 11.37 1.37 -6.84
CA ASP A 433 12.71 1.85 -6.56
C ASP A 433 13.33 1.12 -5.36
N VAL A 434 12.52 0.83 -4.33
CA VAL A 434 12.93 0.01 -3.19
C VAL A 434 13.27 -1.42 -3.65
N ALA A 435 12.45 -2.04 -4.52
CA ALA A 435 12.69 -3.38 -5.04
C ALA A 435 14.00 -3.48 -5.84
N ILE A 436 14.28 -2.47 -6.69
CA ILE A 436 15.52 -2.40 -7.46
C ILE A 436 16.73 -2.28 -6.54
N MET A 437 16.68 -1.39 -5.55
CA MET A 437 17.75 -1.24 -4.59
C MET A 437 17.93 -2.46 -3.70
N ARG A 438 16.81 -3.10 -3.30
CA ARG A 438 16.85 -4.35 -2.57
C ARG A 438 17.49 -5.47 -3.38
N ALA A 439 17.09 -5.64 -4.64
CA ALA A 439 17.71 -6.61 -5.54
C ALA A 439 19.23 -6.38 -5.68
N ARG A 440 19.64 -5.11 -5.75
CA ARG A 440 21.07 -4.73 -5.79
C ARG A 440 21.83 -5.16 -4.52
N HIS A 441 21.27 -4.90 -3.33
CA HIS A 441 21.92 -5.29 -2.06
C HIS A 441 21.94 -6.81 -1.87
N LEU A 442 20.90 -7.50 -2.33
CA LEU A 442 20.81 -8.97 -2.27
C LEU A 442 21.57 -9.66 -3.41
N ASN A 443 22.11 -8.90 -4.36
CA ASN A 443 22.79 -9.38 -5.58
C ASN A 443 21.94 -10.39 -6.38
N ILE A 444 20.64 -10.07 -6.60
CA ILE A 444 19.67 -10.90 -7.32
C ILE A 444 19.03 -10.12 -8.49
N PRO A 445 18.49 -10.80 -9.51
CA PRO A 445 17.77 -10.14 -10.57
C PRO A 445 16.41 -9.57 -10.11
N VAL A 446 15.99 -8.49 -10.80
CA VAL A 446 14.64 -7.93 -10.68
C VAL A 446 14.02 -7.76 -12.06
N ILE A 447 12.76 -8.17 -12.20
CA ILE A 447 11.99 -8.07 -13.43
C ILE A 447 10.83 -7.11 -13.21
N MET A 448 10.71 -6.15 -14.11
CA MET A 448 9.60 -5.20 -14.15
C MET A 448 8.78 -5.45 -15.40
N GLY A 449 7.56 -5.97 -15.23
CA GLY A 449 6.67 -6.27 -16.33
C GLY A 449 5.61 -5.20 -16.55
N SER A 450 5.35 -4.87 -17.81
CA SER A 450 4.29 -3.94 -18.18
C SER A 450 3.87 -4.11 -19.63
N ALA A 451 2.63 -3.81 -19.95
CA ALA A 451 2.19 -3.59 -21.34
C ALA A 451 2.42 -2.15 -21.79
N THR A 452 2.58 -1.25 -20.85
CA THR A 452 2.76 0.19 -21.04
C THR A 452 3.78 0.72 -20.05
N PRO A 453 5.07 0.41 -20.24
CA PRO A 453 6.11 0.78 -19.29
C PRO A 453 6.12 2.27 -18.97
N SER A 454 6.49 2.61 -17.74
CA SER A 454 6.66 4.02 -17.34
C SER A 454 7.80 4.68 -18.11
N LEU A 455 7.66 5.97 -18.37
CA LEU A 455 8.70 6.73 -19.08
C LEU A 455 10.02 6.74 -18.30
N GLU A 456 9.99 6.66 -16.98
CA GLU A 456 11.16 6.49 -16.11
C GLU A 456 11.89 5.16 -16.39
N SER A 457 11.16 4.06 -16.52
CA SER A 457 11.75 2.75 -16.83
C SER A 457 12.33 2.70 -18.23
N LEU A 458 11.61 3.24 -19.21
CA LEU A 458 12.11 3.35 -20.60
C LEU A 458 13.36 4.22 -20.71
N ALA A 459 13.41 5.36 -20.01
CA ALA A 459 14.61 6.20 -19.96
C ALA A 459 15.83 5.46 -19.35
N ASN A 460 15.60 4.57 -18.38
CA ASN A 460 16.69 3.73 -17.83
C ASN A 460 17.14 2.63 -18.79
N VAL A 461 16.25 2.11 -19.65
CA VAL A 461 16.64 1.24 -20.77
C VAL A 461 17.53 2.00 -21.76
N LEU A 462 17.11 3.20 -22.18
CA LEU A 462 17.88 4.04 -23.09
C LEU A 462 19.28 4.42 -22.56
N ARG A 463 19.39 4.55 -21.23
CA ARG A 463 20.67 4.80 -20.54
C ARG A 463 21.50 3.52 -20.30
N GLY A 464 21.06 2.36 -20.78
CA GLY A 464 21.73 1.07 -20.59
C GLY A 464 21.74 0.55 -19.15
N ARG A 465 20.88 1.08 -18.27
CA ARG A 465 20.77 0.66 -16.86
C ARG A 465 19.87 -0.56 -16.69
N TYR A 466 18.89 -0.74 -17.57
CA TYR A 466 17.96 -1.86 -17.59
C TYR A 466 18.10 -2.62 -18.89
N ALA A 467 18.08 -3.94 -18.82
CA ALA A 467 17.98 -4.80 -20.00
C ALA A 467 16.52 -4.82 -20.48
N TYR A 468 16.33 -4.63 -21.77
CA TYR A 468 14.99 -4.61 -22.37
C TYR A 468 14.64 -5.96 -22.98
N LEU A 469 13.46 -6.49 -22.58
CA LEU A 469 12.89 -7.73 -23.09
C LEU A 469 11.51 -7.42 -23.68
N SER A 470 11.24 -7.89 -24.90
CA SER A 470 10.00 -7.59 -25.63
C SER A 470 9.21 -8.85 -25.94
N LEU A 471 7.89 -8.79 -25.66
CA LEU A 471 6.90 -9.79 -26.06
C LEU A 471 5.86 -9.10 -26.94
N PRO A 472 6.15 -8.92 -28.25
CA PRO A 472 5.34 -8.07 -29.13
C PRO A 472 4.02 -8.73 -29.54
N GLU A 473 3.89 -10.05 -29.44
CA GLU A 473 2.74 -10.79 -29.93
C GLU A 473 1.83 -11.26 -28.78
N ARG A 474 0.55 -11.34 -29.05
CA ARG A 474 -0.41 -12.01 -28.17
C ARG A 474 -0.27 -13.52 -28.30
N THR A 475 -0.49 -14.25 -27.20
CA THR A 475 -0.55 -15.72 -27.24
C THR A 475 -1.89 -16.18 -27.83
N GLY A 476 -1.86 -17.18 -28.73
CA GLY A 476 -3.03 -17.70 -29.42
C GLY A 476 -3.41 -16.91 -30.67
N VAL A 477 -4.64 -17.08 -31.15
CA VAL A 477 -5.18 -16.45 -32.38
C VAL A 477 -5.74 -15.02 -32.17
N ALA A 478 -5.52 -14.42 -30.98
CA ALA A 478 -6.13 -13.14 -30.62
C ALA A 478 -5.56 -11.96 -31.44
N VAL A 479 -6.44 -11.27 -32.18
CA VAL A 479 -6.12 -10.12 -33.01
C VAL A 479 -6.10 -8.83 -32.18
N HIS A 480 -5.27 -7.86 -32.56
CA HIS A 480 -5.26 -6.53 -31.94
C HIS A 480 -6.62 -5.83 -32.17
N PRO A 481 -7.16 -5.12 -31.17
CA PRO A 481 -8.40 -4.40 -31.35
C PRO A 481 -8.25 -3.23 -32.31
N THR A 482 -9.30 -2.96 -33.07
CA THR A 482 -9.37 -1.79 -33.94
C THR A 482 -9.79 -0.56 -33.16
N PHE A 483 -9.06 0.54 -33.28
CA PHE A 483 -9.41 1.82 -32.66
C PHE A 483 -10.18 2.72 -33.61
N ARG A 484 -11.22 3.39 -33.11
CA ARG A 484 -11.95 4.41 -33.82
C ARG A 484 -12.20 5.61 -32.92
N LEU A 485 -11.84 6.79 -33.37
CA LEU A 485 -12.18 8.07 -32.72
C LEU A 485 -13.59 8.50 -33.10
N ILE A 486 -14.35 8.93 -32.12
CA ILE A 486 -15.63 9.59 -32.30
C ILE A 486 -15.46 11.06 -31.94
N ASP A 487 -15.57 11.94 -32.94
CA ASP A 487 -15.60 13.38 -32.72
C ASP A 487 -16.93 13.78 -32.11
N ILE A 488 -16.92 14.24 -30.86
CA ILE A 488 -18.14 14.66 -30.15
C ILE A 488 -18.32 16.18 -30.12
N ARG A 489 -17.55 16.95 -30.91
CA ARG A 489 -17.76 18.39 -31.06
C ARG A 489 -19.14 18.65 -31.69
N ASN A 490 -19.86 19.57 -31.12
CA ASN A 490 -21.21 19.98 -31.59
C ASN A 490 -22.26 18.84 -31.62
N GLN A 491 -21.98 17.69 -30.96
CA GLN A 491 -22.92 16.62 -30.82
C GLN A 491 -23.72 16.70 -29.52
N ARG A 492 -25.01 16.43 -29.59
CA ARG A 492 -25.86 16.24 -28.40
C ARG A 492 -25.62 14.83 -27.86
N LEU A 493 -25.04 14.77 -26.65
CA LEU A 493 -24.79 13.50 -25.96
C LEU A 493 -25.97 13.12 -25.07
N ASN A 494 -26.31 11.85 -25.03
CA ASN A 494 -27.30 11.28 -24.10
C ASN A 494 -26.54 10.79 -22.84
N GLU A 495 -26.51 11.59 -21.78
CA GLU A 495 -25.76 11.33 -20.55
C GLU A 495 -24.31 10.85 -20.82
N GLY A 496 -23.62 11.56 -21.74
CA GLY A 496 -22.25 11.31 -22.13
C GLY A 496 -22.07 10.27 -23.25
N LEU A 497 -23.13 9.65 -23.73
CA LEU A 497 -23.11 8.69 -24.85
C LEU A 497 -23.43 9.39 -26.18
N SER A 498 -22.57 9.26 -27.17
CA SER A 498 -22.83 9.75 -28.53
C SER A 498 -23.75 8.79 -29.28
N ALA A 499 -24.47 9.29 -30.30
CA ALA A 499 -25.34 8.47 -31.13
C ALA A 499 -24.61 7.31 -31.81
N ALA A 500 -23.36 7.53 -32.26
CA ALA A 500 -22.52 6.50 -32.87
C ALA A 500 -22.14 5.38 -31.87
N LEU A 501 -21.84 5.74 -30.61
CA LEU A 501 -21.56 4.74 -29.58
C LEU A 501 -22.83 3.94 -29.21
N ILE A 502 -23.97 4.62 -29.07
CA ILE A 502 -25.26 3.97 -28.79
C ILE A 502 -25.61 2.96 -29.89
N ALA A 503 -25.47 3.34 -31.17
CA ALA A 503 -25.72 2.43 -32.28
C ALA A 503 -24.79 1.19 -32.22
N GLN A 504 -23.50 1.39 -31.95
CA GLN A 504 -22.56 0.27 -31.90
C GLN A 504 -22.79 -0.66 -30.67
N ILE A 505 -23.27 -0.12 -29.55
CA ILE A 505 -23.72 -0.94 -28.40
C ILE A 505 -24.88 -1.82 -28.84
N GLY A 506 -25.90 -1.24 -29.53
CA GLY A 506 -27.04 -1.99 -30.01
C GLY A 506 -26.67 -3.14 -30.96
N GLU A 507 -25.75 -2.89 -31.90
CA GLU A 507 -25.21 -3.91 -32.80
C GLU A 507 -24.48 -5.03 -32.06
N THR A 508 -23.67 -4.66 -31.03
CA THR A 508 -22.94 -5.63 -30.21
C THR A 508 -23.89 -6.52 -29.42
N LEU A 509 -24.89 -5.93 -28.79
CA LEU A 509 -25.92 -6.67 -28.06
C LEU A 509 -26.75 -7.59 -28.97
N ALA A 510 -27.07 -7.15 -30.18
CA ALA A 510 -27.79 -7.96 -31.17
C ALA A 510 -26.99 -9.22 -31.59
N ARG A 511 -25.67 -9.20 -31.50
CA ARG A 511 -24.79 -10.36 -31.72
C ARG A 511 -24.61 -11.25 -30.49
N GLY A 512 -25.25 -10.91 -29.35
CA GLY A 512 -25.05 -11.63 -28.08
C GLY A 512 -23.67 -11.43 -27.45
N GLU A 513 -22.99 -10.33 -27.76
CA GLU A 513 -21.68 -10.01 -27.30
C GLU A 513 -21.71 -8.95 -26.17
N GLN A 514 -20.66 -8.90 -25.36
CA GLN A 514 -20.59 -7.97 -24.24
C GLN A 514 -19.92 -6.64 -24.61
N THR A 515 -20.42 -5.57 -24.01
CA THR A 515 -19.86 -4.22 -24.12
C THR A 515 -19.24 -3.79 -22.80
N LEU A 516 -18.05 -3.19 -22.83
CA LEU A 516 -17.43 -2.52 -21.70
C LEU A 516 -17.41 -1.01 -21.92
N LEU A 517 -18.06 -0.26 -21.06
CA LEU A 517 -18.02 1.20 -21.05
C LEU A 517 -17.13 1.69 -19.94
N PHE A 518 -16.09 2.41 -20.31
CA PHE A 518 -15.10 2.94 -19.40
C PHE A 518 -15.26 4.45 -19.26
N LEU A 519 -15.45 4.88 -18.01
CA LEU A 519 -15.46 6.30 -17.66
C LEU A 519 -14.15 6.68 -16.99
N ASN A 520 -13.35 7.51 -17.68
CA ASN A 520 -12.08 8.01 -17.12
C ASN A 520 -12.38 9.05 -16.06
N ARG A 521 -12.66 8.60 -14.82
CA ARG A 521 -13.07 9.49 -13.76
C ARG A 521 -11.99 9.66 -12.70
N ARG A 522 -11.21 10.75 -12.82
CA ARG A 522 -10.63 11.45 -11.68
C ARG A 522 -11.32 12.81 -11.57
N GLY A 523 -12.24 12.98 -10.61
CA GLY A 523 -12.69 14.31 -10.18
C GLY A 523 -14.12 14.77 -10.44
N PHE A 524 -15.00 14.01 -11.12
CA PHE A 524 -16.41 14.42 -11.29
C PHE A 524 -17.39 13.45 -10.63
N ALA A 525 -17.42 13.49 -9.30
CA ALA A 525 -18.57 12.98 -8.55
C ALA A 525 -19.76 13.92 -8.74
N PRO A 526 -21.03 13.44 -8.83
CA PRO A 526 -22.16 14.30 -9.01
C PRO A 526 -22.24 15.35 -7.89
N THR A 527 -21.99 16.58 -8.27
CA THR A 527 -22.05 17.74 -7.36
C THR A 527 -23.42 18.38 -7.53
N LEU A 528 -24.01 18.86 -6.44
CA LEU A 528 -25.27 19.58 -6.51
C LEU A 528 -25.03 21.03 -6.96
N ILE A 529 -25.71 21.45 -8.02
CA ILE A 529 -25.67 22.83 -8.55
C ILE A 529 -27.08 23.41 -8.59
N CYS A 530 -27.21 24.70 -8.31
CA CYS A 530 -28.43 25.43 -8.57
C CYS A 530 -28.47 25.89 -10.03
N HIS A 531 -29.48 25.44 -10.77
CA HIS A 531 -29.62 25.80 -12.18
C HIS A 531 -30.06 27.27 -12.36
N ALA A 532 -30.66 27.90 -11.34
CA ALA A 532 -31.14 29.28 -11.40
C ALA A 532 -30.01 30.29 -11.17
N CYS A 533 -29.12 30.09 -10.18
CA CYS A 533 -28.10 31.06 -9.82
C CYS A 533 -26.65 30.57 -10.00
N GLY A 534 -26.46 29.28 -10.38
CA GLY A 534 -25.11 28.72 -10.54
C GLY A 534 -24.41 28.31 -9.26
N TRP A 535 -25.06 28.44 -8.08
CA TRP A 535 -24.47 28.00 -6.82
C TRP A 535 -24.11 26.50 -6.87
N VAL A 536 -22.94 26.15 -6.32
CA VAL A 536 -22.42 24.76 -6.29
C VAL A 536 -22.18 24.35 -4.84
N ALA A 537 -22.63 23.15 -4.47
CA ALA A 537 -22.43 22.61 -3.12
C ALA A 537 -20.94 22.41 -2.81
N GLY A 538 -20.40 23.31 -1.99
CA GLY A 538 -19.03 23.29 -1.48
C GLY A 538 -18.92 22.68 -0.09
N CYS A 539 -17.76 22.14 0.23
CA CYS A 539 -17.45 21.67 1.58
C CYS A 539 -17.10 22.86 2.49
N LYS A 540 -17.69 22.92 3.68
CA LYS A 540 -17.36 23.95 4.66
C LYS A 540 -15.92 23.91 5.18
N ARG A 541 -15.25 22.77 5.05
CA ARG A 541 -13.90 22.49 5.58
C ARG A 541 -12.82 22.37 4.51
N CYS A 542 -13.21 22.25 3.23
CA CYS A 542 -12.32 22.09 2.10
C CYS A 542 -12.79 22.97 0.94
N ASP A 543 -11.90 23.33 0.03
CA ASP A 543 -12.26 23.96 -1.26
C ASP A 543 -12.75 22.91 -2.28
N ALA A 544 -13.14 21.76 -1.79
CA ALA A 544 -13.69 20.69 -2.59
C ALA A 544 -15.21 20.82 -2.71
N ARG A 545 -15.74 20.37 -3.83
CA ARG A 545 -17.17 20.20 -4.03
C ARG A 545 -17.68 18.98 -3.25
N LEU A 546 -18.89 19.09 -2.71
CA LEU A 546 -19.56 17.97 -2.09
C LEU A 546 -20.15 17.04 -3.16
N VAL A 547 -19.99 15.76 -2.94
CA VAL A 547 -20.50 14.70 -3.80
C VAL A 547 -21.88 14.26 -3.31
N MET A 548 -22.83 14.18 -4.23
CA MET A 548 -24.17 13.69 -3.93
C MET A 548 -24.21 12.15 -3.96
N HIS A 549 -24.62 11.57 -2.85
CA HIS A 549 -24.93 10.15 -2.69
C HIS A 549 -26.44 9.98 -2.69
N SER A 550 -27.01 9.72 -3.86
CA SER A 550 -28.47 9.72 -4.08
C SER A 550 -29.19 8.66 -3.24
N ALA A 551 -28.62 7.46 -3.08
CA ALA A 551 -29.19 6.38 -2.28
C ALA A 551 -29.25 6.73 -0.77
N GLU A 552 -28.26 7.43 -0.25
CA GLU A 552 -28.14 7.83 1.17
C GLU A 552 -28.80 9.20 1.42
N ARG A 553 -29.22 9.94 0.37
CA ARG A 553 -29.76 11.29 0.40
C ARG A 553 -28.82 12.26 1.15
N ARG A 554 -27.52 12.14 0.95
CA ARG A 554 -26.48 12.94 1.60
C ARG A 554 -25.52 13.55 0.59
N LEU A 555 -24.92 14.68 0.99
CA LEU A 555 -23.76 15.27 0.34
C LEU A 555 -22.53 14.96 1.19
N ARG A 556 -21.47 14.40 0.60
CA ARG A 556 -20.24 14.01 1.30
C ARG A 556 -19.01 14.61 0.65
N CYS A 557 -18.09 15.09 1.44
CA CYS A 557 -16.76 15.48 0.98
C CYS A 557 -15.83 14.27 0.97
N HIS A 558 -15.35 13.85 -0.19
CA HIS A 558 -14.44 12.70 -0.31
C HIS A 558 -13.00 12.99 0.15
N HIS A 559 -12.70 14.26 0.53
CA HIS A 559 -11.39 14.64 1.02
C HIS A 559 -11.28 14.67 2.55
N CYS A 560 -12.32 15.12 3.24
CA CYS A 560 -12.30 15.23 4.71
C CYS A 560 -13.41 14.44 5.40
N GLY A 561 -14.25 13.72 4.66
CA GLY A 561 -15.37 12.96 5.22
C GLY A 561 -16.54 13.81 5.73
N HIS A 562 -16.51 15.16 5.59
CA HIS A 562 -17.63 16.00 6.02
C HIS A 562 -18.91 15.62 5.27
N GLU A 563 -20.00 15.41 6.02
CA GLU A 563 -21.30 15.06 5.49
C GLU A 563 -22.35 16.10 5.86
N GLN A 564 -23.30 16.30 4.96
CA GLN A 564 -24.52 17.05 5.24
C GLN A 564 -25.72 16.42 4.52
N ALA A 565 -26.92 16.70 5.00
CA ALA A 565 -28.14 16.25 4.34
C ALA A 565 -28.29 16.87 2.94
N LEU A 566 -28.96 16.17 2.03
CA LEU A 566 -29.29 16.70 0.72
C LEU A 566 -30.18 17.92 0.88
N LEU A 567 -29.77 19.04 0.29
CA LEU A 567 -30.51 20.28 0.32
C LEU A 567 -31.75 20.18 -0.57
N ARG A 568 -32.86 20.74 -0.15
CA ARG A 568 -34.07 20.87 -0.96
C ARG A 568 -34.05 22.14 -1.78
N ASP A 569 -33.61 23.24 -1.17
CA ASP A 569 -33.59 24.59 -1.74
C ASP A 569 -32.15 25.12 -1.80
N CYS A 570 -31.87 25.97 -2.76
CA CYS A 570 -30.58 26.63 -2.90
C CYS A 570 -30.32 27.58 -1.73
N PRO A 571 -29.17 27.48 -1.04
CA PRO A 571 -28.84 28.40 0.06
C PRO A 571 -28.71 29.88 -0.38
N GLU A 572 -28.37 30.12 -1.65
CA GLU A 572 -28.13 31.45 -2.21
C GLU A 572 -29.43 32.14 -2.67
N CYS A 573 -30.19 31.47 -3.55
CA CYS A 573 -31.37 32.06 -4.18
C CYS A 573 -32.69 31.45 -3.73
N GLN A 574 -32.68 30.47 -2.83
CA GLN A 574 -33.84 29.81 -2.23
C GLN A 574 -34.76 29.10 -3.21
N THR A 575 -34.34 28.87 -4.45
CA THR A 575 -35.11 28.10 -5.45
C THR A 575 -34.91 26.61 -5.25
N ALA A 576 -35.96 25.83 -5.54
CA ALA A 576 -35.90 24.36 -5.47
C ALA A 576 -35.26 23.71 -6.73
N ASP A 577 -34.60 24.50 -7.61
CA ASP A 577 -33.97 24.01 -8.84
C ASP A 577 -32.52 23.57 -8.63
N LEU A 578 -32.32 22.66 -7.70
CA LEU A 578 -31.05 22.01 -7.45
C LEU A 578 -30.90 20.72 -8.28
N ARG A 579 -29.89 20.68 -9.12
CA ARG A 579 -29.64 19.54 -10.02
C ARG A 579 -28.26 18.95 -9.82
N PRO A 580 -28.08 17.61 -9.96
CA PRO A 580 -26.76 17.01 -9.95
C PRO A 580 -26.00 17.36 -11.23
N LEU A 581 -24.80 17.93 -11.09
CA LEU A 581 -23.88 18.24 -12.18
C LEU A 581 -22.78 17.19 -12.24
N GLY A 582 -22.51 16.67 -13.44
CA GLY A 582 -21.40 15.73 -13.74
C GLY A 582 -21.89 14.41 -14.34
N LEU A 583 -21.05 13.82 -15.20
CA LEU A 583 -21.19 12.46 -15.71
C LEU A 583 -20.81 11.50 -14.58
N GLY A 584 -21.81 10.94 -13.91
CA GLY A 584 -21.63 9.86 -12.95
C GLY A 584 -21.88 8.50 -13.61
N THR A 585 -21.18 7.45 -13.16
CA THR A 585 -21.49 6.07 -13.55
C THR A 585 -22.97 5.74 -13.36
N GLU A 586 -23.61 6.26 -12.31
CA GLU A 586 -25.06 6.11 -12.05
C GLU A 586 -25.93 6.70 -13.14
N ARG A 587 -25.58 7.89 -13.67
CA ARG A 587 -26.37 8.54 -14.74
C ARG A 587 -26.23 7.80 -16.06
N VAL A 588 -25.02 7.35 -16.37
CA VAL A 588 -24.79 6.51 -17.56
C VAL A 588 -25.53 5.18 -17.43
N GLU A 589 -25.55 4.55 -16.25
CA GLU A 589 -26.31 3.32 -15.96
C GLU A 589 -27.80 3.53 -16.19
N LEU A 590 -28.38 4.63 -15.66
CA LEU A 590 -29.79 4.98 -15.87
C LEU A 590 -30.14 5.26 -17.34
N ALA A 591 -29.22 5.88 -18.08
CA ALA A 591 -29.37 6.12 -19.49
C ALA A 591 -29.35 4.80 -20.29
N LEU A 592 -28.43 3.91 -19.96
CA LEU A 592 -28.33 2.58 -20.58
C LEU A 592 -29.59 1.74 -20.32
N ALA A 593 -30.13 1.76 -19.09
CA ALA A 593 -31.35 1.06 -18.74
C ALA A 593 -32.58 1.56 -19.55
N LYS A 594 -32.60 2.87 -19.89
CA LYS A 594 -33.65 3.43 -20.75
C LYS A 594 -33.47 3.10 -22.24
N LEU A 595 -32.19 3.14 -22.71
CA LEU A 595 -31.86 2.88 -24.12
C LEU A 595 -31.94 1.38 -24.47
N PHE A 596 -31.56 0.53 -23.52
CA PHE A 596 -31.50 -0.93 -23.70
C PHE A 596 -32.19 -1.66 -22.53
N PRO A 597 -33.51 -1.59 -22.42
CA PRO A 597 -34.25 -2.07 -21.24
C PRO A 597 -34.17 -3.60 -21.06
N THR A 598 -33.78 -4.34 -22.06
CA THR A 598 -33.61 -5.82 -22.02
C THR A 598 -32.17 -6.22 -21.67
N ALA A 599 -31.20 -5.28 -21.73
CA ALA A 599 -29.81 -5.59 -21.46
C ALA A 599 -29.51 -5.58 -19.96
N ARG A 600 -28.75 -6.56 -19.50
CA ARG A 600 -28.32 -6.71 -18.12
C ARG A 600 -27.05 -5.86 -17.90
N THR A 601 -27.24 -4.67 -17.33
CA THR A 601 -26.14 -3.75 -17.05
C THR A 601 -25.57 -4.00 -15.67
N LEU A 602 -24.22 -4.05 -15.54
CA LEU A 602 -23.51 -4.16 -14.27
C LEU A 602 -22.52 -3.01 -14.10
N ARG A 603 -22.67 -2.26 -13.01
CA ARG A 603 -21.75 -1.18 -12.64
C ARG A 603 -20.69 -1.65 -11.65
N ILE A 604 -19.41 -1.41 -11.97
CA ILE A 604 -18.24 -1.70 -11.13
C ILE A 604 -17.45 -0.42 -10.87
N ASP A 605 -17.63 0.15 -9.70
CA ASP A 605 -16.91 1.31 -9.21
C ASP A 605 -16.55 1.13 -7.71
N ARG A 606 -15.85 2.13 -7.15
CA ARG A 606 -15.43 2.08 -5.75
C ARG A 606 -16.60 1.99 -4.75
N ASP A 607 -17.76 2.54 -5.11
CA ASP A 607 -18.92 2.55 -4.22
C ASP A 607 -19.65 1.21 -4.24
N SER A 608 -19.79 0.60 -5.43
CA SER A 608 -20.43 -0.71 -5.59
C SER A 608 -19.61 -1.88 -5.01
N THR A 609 -18.29 -1.67 -4.82
CA THR A 609 -17.37 -2.73 -4.37
C THR A 609 -16.92 -2.61 -2.91
N ARG A 610 -17.52 -1.72 -2.11
CA ARG A 610 -17.11 -1.48 -0.69
C ARG A 610 -17.27 -2.69 0.22
N ARG A 611 -18.21 -3.59 -0.04
CA ARG A 611 -18.44 -4.78 0.78
C ARG A 611 -17.43 -5.87 0.42
N LYS A 612 -16.84 -6.52 1.44
CA LYS A 612 -15.91 -7.64 1.23
C LYS A 612 -16.59 -8.76 0.42
N GLY A 613 -15.95 -9.22 -0.67
CA GLY A 613 -16.48 -10.25 -1.56
C GLY A 613 -17.44 -9.77 -2.66
N SER A 614 -17.89 -8.50 -2.66
CA SER A 614 -18.82 -8.01 -3.69
C SER A 614 -18.20 -7.99 -5.08
N LEU A 615 -16.93 -7.63 -5.21
CA LEU A 615 -16.22 -7.61 -6.49
C LEU A 615 -16.11 -9.04 -7.07
N GLU A 616 -15.80 -10.02 -6.24
CA GLU A 616 -15.67 -11.42 -6.66
C GLU A 616 -17.00 -11.97 -7.19
N GLY A 617 -18.11 -11.71 -6.48
CA GLY A 617 -19.43 -12.07 -6.95
C GLY A 617 -19.82 -11.40 -8.27
N MET A 618 -19.46 -10.13 -8.47
CA MET A 618 -19.67 -9.41 -9.73
C MET A 618 -18.86 -10.00 -10.88
N LEU A 619 -17.60 -10.35 -10.65
CA LEU A 619 -16.74 -10.98 -11.66
C LEU A 619 -17.23 -12.36 -12.09
N ASN A 620 -17.73 -13.16 -11.14
CA ASN A 620 -18.32 -14.46 -11.43
C ASN A 620 -19.56 -14.32 -12.34
N LYS A 621 -20.44 -13.34 -12.09
CA LYS A 621 -21.59 -13.05 -12.98
C LYS A 621 -21.17 -12.68 -14.40
N ILE A 622 -20.09 -11.89 -14.54
CA ILE A 622 -19.59 -11.52 -15.88
C ILE A 622 -19.07 -12.75 -16.61
N GLN A 623 -18.31 -13.61 -15.92
CA GLN A 623 -17.76 -14.84 -16.50
C GLN A 623 -18.85 -15.86 -16.85
N ALA A 624 -19.92 -15.91 -16.06
CA ALA A 624 -21.09 -16.75 -16.32
C ALA A 624 -21.95 -16.23 -17.49
N GLY A 625 -21.63 -15.06 -18.10
CA GLY A 625 -22.42 -14.47 -19.19
C GLY A 625 -23.76 -13.88 -18.73
N GLU A 626 -23.88 -13.57 -17.43
CA GLU A 626 -25.10 -12.97 -16.85
C GLU A 626 -25.16 -11.45 -17.02
N VAL A 627 -24.18 -10.85 -17.69
CA VAL A 627 -24.03 -9.40 -17.89
C VAL A 627 -23.82 -9.12 -19.36
N ASP A 628 -24.50 -8.12 -19.91
CA ASP A 628 -24.40 -7.72 -21.32
C ASP A 628 -23.61 -6.41 -21.46
N ILE A 629 -23.80 -5.47 -20.52
CA ILE A 629 -23.08 -4.19 -20.50
C ILE A 629 -22.34 -4.03 -19.16
N LEU A 630 -21.04 -3.89 -19.24
CA LEU A 630 -20.17 -3.55 -18.10
C LEU A 630 -19.93 -2.06 -18.12
N LEU A 631 -20.23 -1.38 -17.02
CA LEU A 631 -19.92 0.05 -16.84
C LEU A 631 -19.01 0.23 -15.66
N GLY A 632 -17.91 0.96 -15.83
CA GLY A 632 -17.07 1.24 -14.68
C GLY A 632 -15.88 2.16 -14.93
N THR A 633 -15.02 2.21 -13.91
CA THR A 633 -13.85 3.08 -13.86
C THR A 633 -12.56 2.24 -13.86
N GLN A 634 -11.46 2.80 -13.34
CA GLN A 634 -10.14 2.17 -13.34
C GLN A 634 -10.09 0.71 -12.83
N MET A 635 -11.07 0.27 -12.05
CA MET A 635 -11.14 -1.12 -11.56
C MET A 635 -11.38 -2.12 -12.70
N LEU A 636 -12.12 -1.76 -13.76
CA LEU A 636 -12.32 -2.62 -14.92
C LEU A 636 -11.13 -2.65 -15.89
N ALA A 637 -10.30 -1.61 -15.88
CA ALA A 637 -9.11 -1.54 -16.74
C ALA A 637 -8.05 -2.59 -16.39
N LYS A 638 -8.02 -3.09 -15.14
CA LYS A 638 -6.91 -3.84 -14.55
C LYS A 638 -7.30 -5.26 -14.14
N GLY A 639 -6.40 -6.21 -14.36
CA GLY A 639 -6.36 -7.53 -13.71
C GLY A 639 -7.39 -8.58 -14.14
N HIS A 640 -8.47 -8.22 -14.84
CA HIS A 640 -9.57 -9.14 -15.12
C HIS A 640 -9.63 -9.56 -16.59
N HIS A 641 -10.07 -10.79 -16.83
CA HIS A 641 -10.28 -11.34 -18.17
C HIS A 641 -11.78 -11.38 -18.49
N PHE A 642 -12.15 -10.74 -19.61
CA PHE A 642 -13.54 -10.70 -20.11
C PHE A 642 -13.59 -11.22 -21.55
N PRO A 643 -13.70 -12.54 -21.77
CA PRO A 643 -13.56 -13.14 -23.11
C PRO A 643 -14.66 -12.73 -24.08
N SER A 644 -15.86 -12.43 -23.59
CA SER A 644 -17.04 -12.06 -24.40
C SER A 644 -17.13 -10.56 -24.72
N VAL A 645 -16.20 -9.72 -24.22
CA VAL A 645 -16.20 -8.29 -24.51
C VAL A 645 -15.57 -8.04 -25.87
N THR A 646 -16.36 -7.61 -26.84
CA THR A 646 -15.92 -7.26 -28.20
C THR A 646 -15.98 -5.76 -28.48
N LEU A 647 -16.76 -5.00 -27.70
CA LEU A 647 -16.82 -3.55 -27.78
C LEU A 647 -16.32 -2.90 -26.49
N VAL A 648 -15.40 -1.95 -26.62
CA VAL A 648 -14.97 -1.07 -25.55
C VAL A 648 -15.28 0.38 -25.91
N GLY A 649 -16.07 1.06 -25.09
CA GLY A 649 -16.34 2.50 -25.22
C GLY A 649 -15.64 3.29 -24.15
N ILE A 650 -14.73 4.22 -24.50
CA ILE A 650 -14.10 5.16 -23.58
C ILE A 650 -14.80 6.51 -23.69
N LEU A 651 -15.50 6.91 -22.62
CA LEU A 651 -16.47 8.02 -22.66
C LEU A 651 -15.83 9.40 -22.53
N ASP A 652 -14.70 9.52 -21.81
CA ASP A 652 -14.01 10.80 -21.58
C ASP A 652 -12.49 10.62 -21.65
N VAL A 653 -11.91 11.00 -22.78
CA VAL A 653 -10.46 10.99 -22.98
C VAL A 653 -9.87 12.38 -22.69
N ASP A 654 -10.64 13.43 -22.90
CA ASP A 654 -10.18 14.82 -22.91
C ASP A 654 -9.69 15.28 -21.53
N GLY A 655 -10.35 14.84 -20.47
CA GLY A 655 -9.97 15.21 -19.09
C GLY A 655 -8.54 14.84 -18.71
N GLY A 656 -7.99 13.78 -19.32
CA GLY A 656 -6.59 13.39 -19.15
C GLY A 656 -5.62 14.15 -20.05
N LEU A 657 -6.05 14.57 -21.25
CA LEU A 657 -5.17 15.26 -22.21
C LEU A 657 -4.92 16.72 -21.82
N PHE A 658 -5.85 17.38 -21.14
CA PHE A 658 -5.78 18.80 -20.76
C PHE A 658 -5.45 19.04 -19.28
N SER A 659 -4.91 18.05 -18.62
CA SER A 659 -4.46 18.21 -17.24
C SER A 659 -3.18 19.07 -17.16
N LEU A 660 -3.06 19.86 -16.11
CA LEU A 660 -1.83 20.59 -15.79
C LEU A 660 -0.68 19.64 -15.32
N ASP A 661 -1.01 18.38 -15.02
CA ASP A 661 -0.01 17.37 -14.67
C ASP A 661 0.69 16.86 -15.93
N PHE A 662 1.99 17.10 -16.04
CA PHE A 662 2.81 16.66 -17.18
C PHE A 662 2.78 15.12 -17.38
N ARG A 663 2.39 14.35 -16.36
CA ARG A 663 2.22 12.89 -16.43
C ARG A 663 0.85 12.45 -16.95
N ALA A 664 -0.08 13.39 -17.10
CA ALA A 664 -1.46 13.04 -17.44
C ALA A 664 -1.58 12.43 -18.84
N GLY A 665 -0.81 12.89 -19.82
CA GLY A 665 -0.74 12.31 -21.16
C GLY A 665 -0.29 10.84 -21.13
N GLU A 666 0.78 10.55 -20.39
CA GLU A 666 1.28 9.18 -20.19
C GLU A 666 0.22 8.29 -19.52
N ARG A 667 -0.37 8.75 -18.43
CA ARG A 667 -1.42 7.99 -17.70
C ARG A 667 -2.64 7.72 -18.55
N THR A 668 -3.01 8.69 -19.40
CA THR A 668 -4.14 8.54 -20.33
C THR A 668 -3.83 7.50 -21.39
N ALA A 669 -2.62 7.54 -21.98
CA ALA A 669 -2.18 6.54 -22.95
C ALA A 669 -2.13 5.13 -22.34
N GLN A 670 -1.55 4.99 -21.15
CA GLN A 670 -1.51 3.72 -20.41
C GLN A 670 -2.92 3.18 -20.15
N MET A 671 -3.83 4.02 -19.71
CA MET A 671 -5.22 3.67 -19.45
C MET A 671 -5.94 3.23 -20.74
N ILE A 672 -5.80 3.97 -21.86
CA ILE A 672 -6.42 3.62 -23.14
C ILE A 672 -5.94 2.24 -23.58
N VAL A 673 -4.63 1.97 -23.54
CA VAL A 673 -4.07 0.67 -23.96
C VAL A 673 -4.52 -0.46 -23.05
N GLN A 674 -4.55 -0.25 -21.73
CA GLN A 674 -5.02 -1.26 -20.78
C GLN A 674 -6.50 -1.63 -20.97
N VAL A 675 -7.36 -0.61 -21.13
CA VAL A 675 -8.80 -0.81 -21.35
C VAL A 675 -9.04 -1.44 -22.73
N ALA A 676 -8.33 -0.98 -23.76
CA ALA A 676 -8.37 -1.55 -25.09
C ALA A 676 -7.94 -3.03 -25.12
N GLY A 677 -6.98 -3.39 -24.29
CA GLY A 677 -6.56 -4.79 -24.12
C GLY A 677 -7.66 -5.73 -23.58
N ARG A 678 -8.81 -5.20 -23.17
CA ARG A 678 -9.98 -5.99 -22.76
C ARG A 678 -10.88 -6.35 -23.93
N ALA A 679 -10.79 -5.61 -25.04
CA ALA A 679 -11.57 -5.86 -26.26
C ALA A 679 -10.93 -6.96 -27.11
N GLY A 680 -11.74 -7.88 -27.60
CA GLY A 680 -11.35 -8.92 -28.55
C GLY A 680 -10.30 -9.88 -27.98
N ARG A 681 -10.74 -11.09 -27.74
CA ARG A 681 -9.85 -12.21 -27.38
C ARG A 681 -10.34 -13.44 -28.12
N GLU A 682 -9.46 -14.41 -28.27
CA GLU A 682 -9.68 -15.59 -29.08
C GLU A 682 -9.94 -15.22 -30.56
N GLU A 683 -10.94 -15.72 -31.22
CA GLU A 683 -11.19 -15.52 -32.65
C GLU A 683 -12.00 -14.26 -32.99
N ARG A 684 -12.44 -13.47 -31.96
CA ARG A 684 -13.32 -12.32 -32.18
C ARG A 684 -12.54 -11.00 -32.15
N PRO A 685 -12.51 -10.23 -33.26
CA PRO A 685 -11.86 -8.93 -33.29
C PRO A 685 -12.57 -7.94 -32.35
N GLY A 686 -11.78 -7.21 -31.57
CA GLY A 686 -12.29 -6.17 -30.67
C GLY A 686 -12.37 -4.80 -31.34
N LEU A 687 -13.39 -4.02 -30.97
CA LEU A 687 -13.54 -2.62 -31.39
C LEU A 687 -13.42 -1.71 -30.15
N VAL A 688 -12.57 -0.68 -30.26
CA VAL A 688 -12.40 0.34 -29.22
C VAL A 688 -12.85 1.70 -29.76
N LEU A 689 -13.88 2.26 -29.16
CA LEU A 689 -14.42 3.56 -29.51
C LEU A 689 -14.00 4.59 -28.45
N LEU A 690 -13.33 5.66 -28.90
CA LEU A 690 -12.90 6.75 -28.03
C LEU A 690 -13.66 8.02 -28.37
N GLN A 691 -14.44 8.54 -27.42
CA GLN A 691 -15.13 9.81 -27.56
C GLN A 691 -14.20 10.95 -27.11
N THR A 692 -14.00 11.92 -28.01
CA THR A 692 -13.14 13.08 -27.77
C THR A 692 -13.62 14.31 -28.51
N ARG A 693 -13.37 15.50 -27.91
CA ARG A 693 -13.49 16.80 -28.59
C ARG A 693 -12.21 17.19 -29.35
N GLN A 694 -11.17 16.39 -29.23
CA GLN A 694 -9.86 16.62 -29.80
C GLN A 694 -9.38 15.45 -30.67
N PRO A 695 -10.12 15.07 -31.73
CA PRO A 695 -9.74 13.94 -32.59
C PRO A 695 -8.40 14.18 -33.30
N ASP A 696 -7.96 15.44 -33.37
CA ASP A 696 -6.71 15.85 -34.04
C ASP A 696 -5.52 15.95 -33.10
N HIS A 697 -5.67 15.66 -31.80
CA HIS A 697 -4.59 15.76 -30.81
C HIS A 697 -3.40 14.86 -31.20
N PRO A 698 -2.17 15.42 -31.37
CA PRO A 698 -1.03 14.69 -31.94
C PRO A 698 -0.68 13.41 -31.18
N LEU A 699 -0.63 13.47 -29.83
CA LEU A 699 -0.32 12.31 -28.99
C LEU A 699 -1.39 11.21 -29.09
N LEU A 700 -2.67 11.59 -29.17
CA LEU A 700 -3.77 10.63 -29.30
C LEU A 700 -3.72 9.90 -30.65
N ARG A 701 -3.50 10.66 -31.75
CA ARG A 701 -3.32 10.09 -33.09
C ARG A 701 -2.13 9.15 -33.16
N LYS A 702 -1.00 9.54 -32.59
CA LYS A 702 0.22 8.73 -32.53
C LYS A 702 -0.02 7.42 -31.77
N LEU A 703 -0.65 7.51 -30.59
CA LEU A 703 -1.00 6.33 -29.79
C LEU A 703 -1.87 5.34 -30.57
N ILE A 704 -2.90 5.83 -31.28
CA ILE A 704 -3.88 4.99 -31.95
C ILE A 704 -3.32 4.39 -33.24
N ARG A 705 -2.50 5.13 -34.01
CA ARG A 705 -1.98 4.68 -35.30
C ARG A 705 -0.70 3.84 -35.16
N GLU A 706 0.17 4.22 -34.23
CA GLU A 706 1.56 3.71 -34.16
C GLU A 706 1.83 2.94 -32.87
N GLY A 707 0.89 2.97 -31.90
CA GLY A 707 0.97 2.22 -30.65
C GLY A 707 1.73 2.92 -29.53
N TYR A 708 1.78 2.26 -28.37
CA TYR A 708 2.36 2.82 -27.16
C TYR A 708 3.88 3.08 -27.26
N PRO A 709 4.71 2.23 -27.88
CA PRO A 709 6.16 2.49 -27.95
C PRO A 709 6.51 3.81 -28.66
N VAL A 710 5.83 4.10 -29.77
CA VAL A 710 6.07 5.36 -30.54
C VAL A 710 5.52 6.57 -29.78
N PHE A 711 4.36 6.42 -29.13
CA PHE A 711 3.85 7.45 -28.20
C PHE A 711 4.86 7.74 -27.08
N ALA A 712 5.38 6.69 -26.43
CA ALA A 712 6.31 6.83 -25.31
C ALA A 712 7.63 7.51 -25.72
N ALA A 713 8.16 7.18 -26.89
CA ALA A 713 9.36 7.84 -27.46
C ALA A 713 9.11 9.34 -27.68
N ALA A 714 7.96 9.72 -28.24
CA ALA A 714 7.60 11.12 -28.41
C ALA A 714 7.41 11.86 -27.08
N ALA A 715 6.75 11.23 -26.13
CA ALA A 715 6.54 11.81 -24.80
C ALA A 715 7.86 11.95 -24.03
N LEU A 716 8.81 11.02 -24.17
CA LEU A 716 10.16 11.15 -23.63
C LEU A 716 10.91 12.33 -24.23
N TYR A 717 10.80 12.54 -25.55
CA TYR A 717 11.42 13.69 -26.22
C TYR A 717 10.84 15.02 -25.69
N GLU A 718 9.53 15.14 -25.57
CA GLU A 718 8.87 16.32 -24.99
C GLU A 718 9.36 16.60 -23.55
N ARG A 719 9.52 15.56 -22.72
CA ARG A 719 10.05 15.71 -21.36
C ARG A 719 11.53 16.11 -21.33
N TYR A 720 12.32 15.63 -22.30
CA TYR A 720 13.71 16.05 -22.45
C TYR A 720 13.82 17.54 -22.77
N GLU A 721 13.08 18.03 -23.77
CA GLU A 721 13.03 19.45 -24.13
C GLU A 721 12.56 20.33 -22.95
N ALA A 722 11.54 19.87 -22.23
CA ALA A 722 10.97 20.61 -21.09
C ALA A 722 11.74 20.39 -19.77
N GLN A 723 12.84 19.64 -19.77
CA GLN A 723 13.64 19.30 -18.58
C GLN A 723 12.77 18.77 -17.43
N LEU A 724 11.80 17.92 -17.76
CA LEU A 724 10.93 17.25 -16.80
C LEU A 724 11.43 15.83 -16.47
N PRO A 725 11.02 15.23 -15.34
CA PRO A 725 11.33 13.82 -15.07
C PRO A 725 10.95 12.89 -16.24
N PRO A 726 11.82 11.97 -16.64
CA PRO A 726 13.01 11.45 -15.94
C PRO A 726 14.32 12.19 -16.21
N TYR A 727 14.32 13.34 -16.87
CA TYR A 727 15.51 14.12 -17.19
C TYR A 727 15.87 15.17 -16.11
N SER A 728 14.99 15.33 -15.14
CA SER A 728 15.26 16.07 -13.91
C SER A 728 14.75 15.30 -12.69
N HIS A 729 15.10 15.77 -11.50
CA HIS A 729 14.70 15.23 -10.21
C HIS A 729 13.91 16.28 -9.45
N GLN A 730 12.90 15.85 -8.72
CA GLN A 730 11.97 16.73 -8.04
C GLN A 730 11.79 16.35 -6.57
N ALA A 731 11.65 17.38 -5.72
CA ALA A 731 11.25 17.25 -4.32
C ALA A 731 10.10 18.23 -4.04
N LEU A 732 8.93 17.71 -3.70
CA LEU A 732 7.75 18.52 -3.44
C LEU A 732 7.55 18.69 -1.95
N TRP A 733 7.69 19.93 -1.48
CA TRP A 733 7.39 20.34 -0.13
C TRP A 733 5.91 20.71 -0.03
N ARG A 734 5.24 20.17 0.97
CA ARG A 734 3.86 20.53 1.32
C ARG A 734 3.82 21.03 2.75
N ALA A 735 3.11 22.13 2.97
CA ALA A 735 2.87 22.68 4.29
C ALA A 735 1.38 22.92 4.50
N ASP A 736 0.87 22.66 5.72
CA ASP A 736 -0.51 22.94 6.07
C ASP A 736 -0.65 23.41 7.53
N ALA A 737 -1.54 24.39 7.74
CA ALA A 737 -1.86 24.92 9.06
C ALA A 737 -3.33 25.37 9.13
N SER A 738 -3.82 25.63 10.35
CA SER A 738 -5.11 26.27 10.59
C SER A 738 -5.11 27.76 10.25
N ASP A 739 -3.95 28.43 10.39
CA ASP A 739 -3.71 29.79 9.94
C ASP A 739 -3.39 29.80 8.44
N GLU A 740 -3.97 30.74 7.70
CA GLU A 740 -3.84 30.80 6.24
C GLU A 740 -2.45 31.24 5.79
N ALA A 741 -1.82 32.17 6.50
CA ALA A 741 -0.53 32.72 6.12
C ALA A 741 0.67 31.82 6.49
N ALA A 742 0.55 31.04 7.57
CA ALA A 742 1.65 30.29 8.14
C ALA A 742 2.30 29.27 7.17
N PRO A 743 1.56 28.49 6.36
CA PRO A 743 2.17 27.58 5.39
C PRO A 743 2.94 28.32 4.30
N ALA A 744 2.42 29.47 3.82
CA ALA A 744 3.07 30.27 2.80
C ALA A 744 4.36 30.91 3.34
N GLN A 745 4.36 31.43 4.56
CA GLN A 745 5.54 32.03 5.22
C GLN A 745 6.64 30.99 5.40
N LEU A 746 6.31 29.78 5.90
CA LEU A 746 7.30 28.71 6.01
C LEU A 746 7.92 28.34 4.66
N LEU A 747 7.10 28.10 3.64
CA LEU A 747 7.61 27.70 2.33
C LEU A 747 8.34 28.84 1.61
N ALA A 748 7.98 30.09 1.81
CA ALA A 748 8.73 31.24 1.32
C ALA A 748 10.14 31.29 1.96
N ARG A 749 10.20 31.07 3.28
CA ARG A 749 11.50 30.99 3.97
C ARG A 749 12.38 29.87 3.46
N LEU A 750 11.80 28.68 3.19
CA LEU A 750 12.53 27.57 2.58
C LEU A 750 12.97 27.89 1.14
N ALA A 751 12.15 28.59 0.34
CA ALA A 751 12.52 29.04 -0.99
C ALA A 751 13.69 30.05 -0.96
N GLU A 752 13.71 30.98 -0.01
CA GLU A 752 14.83 31.90 0.22
C GLU A 752 16.12 31.14 0.53
N LEU A 753 16.06 30.18 1.46
CA LEU A 753 17.20 29.35 1.81
C LEU A 753 17.68 28.49 0.63
N ALA A 754 16.77 28.09 -0.25
CA ALA A 754 17.09 27.33 -1.46
C ALA A 754 17.72 28.20 -2.57
N SER A 755 17.47 29.49 -2.60
CA SER A 755 17.90 30.41 -3.68
C SER A 755 19.42 30.53 -3.81
N GLY A 756 20.17 30.19 -2.75
CA GLY A 756 21.63 30.14 -2.75
C GLY A 756 22.26 28.89 -3.34
N GLN A 757 21.48 27.86 -3.63
CA GLN A 757 21.98 26.56 -4.12
C GLN A 757 22.06 26.54 -5.64
N THR A 758 23.29 26.46 -6.17
CA THR A 758 23.52 26.34 -7.61
C THR A 758 22.95 25.02 -8.14
N GLY A 759 22.26 25.06 -9.27
CA GLY A 759 21.73 23.87 -9.96
C GLY A 759 20.41 23.35 -9.42
N VAL A 760 19.77 24.02 -8.46
CA VAL A 760 18.41 23.71 -7.98
C VAL A 760 17.50 24.89 -8.21
N LEU A 761 16.36 24.64 -8.85
CA LEU A 761 15.31 25.63 -9.10
C LEU A 761 14.21 25.45 -8.05
N ALA A 762 13.84 26.55 -7.40
CA ALA A 762 12.70 26.61 -6.46
C ALA A 762 11.49 27.22 -7.18
N LEU A 763 10.39 26.48 -7.28
CA LEU A 763 9.15 26.88 -7.93
C LEU A 763 8.02 27.00 -6.88
N GLY A 764 7.62 28.21 -6.60
CA GLY A 764 6.65 28.53 -5.56
C GLY A 764 7.28 29.37 -4.42
N PRO A 765 6.61 29.51 -3.25
CA PRO A 765 5.41 28.76 -2.84
C PRO A 765 4.14 29.14 -3.63
N VAL A 766 3.28 28.14 -3.82
CA VAL A 766 1.97 28.33 -4.45
C VAL A 766 0.89 27.59 -3.64
N PRO A 767 -0.38 28.03 -3.69
CA PRO A 767 -1.47 27.25 -3.11
C PRO A 767 -1.50 25.83 -3.69
N ALA A 768 -1.73 24.84 -2.84
CA ALA A 768 -1.97 23.49 -3.31
C ALA A 768 -3.23 23.48 -4.21
N PRO A 769 -3.38 22.53 -5.15
CA PRO A 769 -4.58 22.42 -6.01
C PRO A 769 -5.90 22.31 -5.24
N MET A 770 -5.84 21.88 -3.99
CA MET A 770 -6.90 22.04 -3.01
C MET A 770 -6.35 22.90 -1.86
N PRO A 771 -6.50 24.25 -1.94
CA PRO A 771 -5.90 25.18 -0.98
C PRO A 771 -6.37 24.95 0.46
N ARG A 772 -7.57 24.40 0.66
CA ARG A 772 -8.12 24.10 1.98
C ARG A 772 -8.64 22.66 2.07
N GLN A 773 -8.19 21.94 3.10
CA GLN A 773 -8.64 20.56 3.36
C GLN A 773 -8.80 20.32 4.86
N ALA A 774 -9.93 19.77 5.28
CA ALA A 774 -10.24 19.48 6.68
C ALA A 774 -10.03 20.69 7.62
N GLY A 775 -10.32 21.90 7.14
CA GLY A 775 -10.18 23.16 7.88
C GLY A 775 -8.77 23.73 7.90
N ARG A 776 -7.80 23.11 7.20
CA ARG A 776 -6.41 23.56 7.14
C ARG A 776 -6.09 24.13 5.76
N PHE A 777 -5.33 25.23 5.72
CA PHE A 777 -4.82 25.85 4.50
C PHE A 777 -3.54 25.15 4.06
N ARG A 778 -3.36 24.97 2.75
CA ARG A 778 -2.30 24.15 2.17
C ARG A 778 -1.52 24.92 1.10
N GLN A 779 -0.22 24.87 1.19
CA GLN A 779 0.74 25.43 0.24
C GLN A 779 1.75 24.39 -0.18
N GLN A 780 2.38 24.62 -1.33
CA GLN A 780 3.43 23.74 -1.85
C GLN A 780 4.57 24.52 -2.50
N LEU A 781 5.78 23.95 -2.40
CA LEU A 781 7.00 24.42 -3.02
C LEU A 781 7.66 23.25 -3.73
N LEU A 782 7.93 23.37 -5.04
CA LEU A 782 8.62 22.37 -5.81
C LEU A 782 10.09 22.76 -5.99
N LEU A 783 11.00 21.88 -5.58
CA LEU A 783 12.43 21.98 -5.88
C LEU A 783 12.72 21.03 -7.04
N GLN A 784 13.45 21.51 -8.05
CA GLN A 784 13.82 20.75 -9.23
C GLN A 784 15.29 20.94 -9.58
N SER A 785 15.96 19.85 -9.96
CA SER A 785 17.36 19.85 -10.40
C SER A 785 17.59 18.84 -11.53
N ALA A 786 18.50 19.16 -12.43
CA ALA A 786 18.97 18.20 -13.43
C ALA A 786 19.73 17.02 -12.79
N GLU A 787 20.37 17.26 -11.66
CA GLU A 787 21.15 16.27 -10.93
C GLU A 787 20.51 15.94 -9.58
N ARG A 788 20.59 14.66 -9.19
CA ARG A 788 20.00 14.18 -7.93
C ARG A 788 20.76 14.68 -6.70
N LYS A 789 22.10 14.70 -6.76
CA LYS A 789 22.94 15.02 -5.61
C LYS A 789 22.69 16.42 -5.06
N PRO A 790 22.74 17.52 -5.85
CA PRO A 790 22.46 18.87 -5.34
C PRO A 790 21.06 19.00 -4.73
N LEU A 791 20.07 18.34 -5.31
CA LEU A 791 18.70 18.34 -4.78
C LEU A 791 18.63 17.71 -3.39
N HIS A 792 19.23 16.53 -3.21
CA HIS A 792 19.21 15.83 -1.91
C HIS A 792 20.01 16.57 -0.85
N GLU A 793 21.18 17.13 -1.20
CA GLU A 793 21.99 17.96 -0.28
C GLU A 793 21.20 19.18 0.19
N LEU A 794 20.48 19.86 -0.72
CA LEU A 794 19.62 20.96 -0.35
C LEU A 794 18.47 20.53 0.55
N VAL A 795 17.75 19.46 0.20
CA VAL A 795 16.65 18.93 1.04
C VAL A 795 17.16 18.58 2.44
N ASP A 796 18.31 17.93 2.56
CA ASP A 796 18.94 17.64 3.86
C ASP A 796 19.27 18.92 4.64
N HIS A 797 19.80 19.92 3.95
CA HIS A 797 20.10 21.22 4.56
C HIS A 797 18.83 21.89 5.09
N LEU A 798 17.80 21.99 4.28
CA LEU A 798 16.53 22.61 4.68
C LEU A 798 15.88 21.87 5.87
N ILE A 799 15.89 20.55 5.87
CA ILE A 799 15.35 19.74 6.98
C ILE A 799 16.10 20.01 8.28
N ARG A 800 17.42 20.18 8.24
CA ARG A 800 18.22 20.51 9.44
C ARG A 800 17.92 21.90 9.97
N GLN A 801 17.56 22.86 9.12
CA GLN A 801 17.23 24.23 9.53
C GLN A 801 15.83 24.35 10.17
N LEU A 802 14.87 23.51 9.77
CA LEU A 802 13.47 23.58 10.19
C LEU A 802 13.23 23.71 11.69
N PRO A 803 13.92 22.95 12.58
CA PRO A 803 13.70 23.08 14.02
C PRO A 803 14.04 24.47 14.58
N GLY A 804 14.93 25.21 13.91
CA GLY A 804 15.34 26.57 14.30
C GLY A 804 14.48 27.69 13.70
N LEU A 805 13.55 27.37 12.76
CA LEU A 805 12.72 28.37 12.09
C LEU A 805 11.47 28.68 12.91
N PRO A 806 11.23 29.95 13.26
CA PRO A 806 9.97 30.37 13.92
C PRO A 806 8.74 30.05 13.11
N GLU A 807 8.81 30.15 11.77
CA GLU A 807 7.74 29.89 10.81
C GLU A 807 7.31 28.41 10.78
N ALA A 808 8.14 27.50 11.27
CA ALA A 808 7.81 26.08 11.34
C ALA A 808 6.89 25.74 12.53
N LYS A 809 6.74 26.65 13.51
CA LYS A 809 5.89 26.40 14.68
C LYS A 809 4.41 26.33 14.28
N GLY A 810 3.74 25.21 14.67
CA GLY A 810 2.33 25.00 14.38
C GLY A 810 1.99 24.62 12.93
N VAL A 811 2.99 24.57 12.03
CA VAL A 811 2.84 24.15 10.64
C VAL A 811 3.20 22.69 10.50
N ARG A 812 2.31 21.89 9.93
CA ARG A 812 2.64 20.53 9.49
C ARG A 812 3.30 20.61 8.13
N TRP A 813 4.39 19.91 7.97
CA TRP A 813 5.11 19.87 6.69
C TRP A 813 5.51 18.45 6.32
N SER A 814 5.72 18.24 5.04
CA SER A 814 6.23 16.99 4.49
C SER A 814 7.00 17.25 3.20
N VAL A 815 7.95 16.40 2.92
CA VAL A 815 8.67 16.36 1.65
C VAL A 815 8.38 15.04 0.93
N ASP A 816 8.20 15.12 -0.39
CA ASP A 816 7.96 14.00 -1.28
C ASP A 816 9.04 13.99 -2.37
N ILE A 817 9.92 13.01 -2.34
CA ILE A 817 10.97 12.83 -3.32
C ILE A 817 10.42 12.05 -4.51
N ASP A 818 10.74 12.50 -5.72
CA ASP A 818 10.21 11.97 -6.98
C ASP A 818 8.67 11.83 -6.93
N PRO A 819 7.95 12.96 -6.76
CA PRO A 819 6.50 12.94 -6.64
C PRO A 819 5.86 12.42 -7.94
N LEU A 820 4.89 11.51 -7.81
CA LEU A 820 4.07 11.10 -8.95
C LEU A 820 2.87 12.01 -9.15
N ASP A 821 2.48 12.75 -8.12
CA ASP A 821 1.33 13.62 -8.13
C ASP A 821 1.72 14.98 -7.54
N LEU A 822 1.58 16.02 -8.34
CA LEU A 822 1.83 17.40 -7.93
C LEU A 822 0.57 18.04 -7.30
N TYR A 823 -0.55 17.29 -7.20
CA TYR A 823 -1.84 17.76 -6.73
C TYR A 823 -2.18 17.30 -5.31
#